data_76c7dc24301a5c1d5cf257ce1e376123
#
_entry.id   76c7dc24301a5c1d5cf257ce1e376123
#
_cell.length_a   1.000
_cell.length_b   1.000
_cell.length_c   1.000
_cell.angle_alpha   90.00
_cell.angle_beta   90.00
_cell.angle_gamma   90.00
#
_symmetry.space_group_name_H-M   'P 1'
#
loop_
_entity.id
_entity.type
_entity.pdbx_description
1 polymer ?
#
loop_
_entity_poly.entity_id
_entity_poly.type
_entity_poly.pdbx_seq_one_letter_code
_entity_poly.pdbx_strand_id
1 'polypeptide(L)'
;MKLHLMEHRKAGGWAVFGGYWPEGKVRENAFALLDGQGREIPLQSEITARWADGSVQWSRHTASAERLGPGGELMPRASGETERAQLQVTEERDGWTVTAGDFRIRVPRKGEDLLSACERDGKEMIRSVRPVLRLAHASETEETENGRKICVTRTETAELPGVIRSRMLETAGPLEAVFRFDGVHLEEGAEKMPFRIRAMIRADGEIQLDDTFFFLGDPESDRLAGWGLRFGTVLSGRPYQRHLRYLTDGAVYHDHPTQLFYWRKHLDPGLLAAQQRGETVPAAEELDEIAEDLPRWDRFCLTQDSAWHYSIRKKAWDRGCWLTGAEGKRAPGGMAVSDPERTVSFQVRDFWEKHPGALETENLSGEQPACTVWFYEPSAEPFDFRHYDRRTYPMGNYEGFDYMRPDPNGIAVTCRAAVYPSAGYTADEQLRAQNERIRNPAVYLADPEYYHAHRAFGYWSLPRKDTEVRAWTEKQLEAACDFYGEEVERRSWYGLFNYGDFMHTYEASRHQWRWDVGGYAWDNTELTPTYWLWLQFLRTGSERVFRLAEALSRHTSDVDMYHFGEMKGLGSRHNVRHWGCPCKEPRVSMAGHHRPLYYLTGDRRIGDCMEDSLQAAESLRAMPWFRREDGSLRVRSGPDWSALVSNWMTAYERTLDPRWRKMIEQGIEDLRKTPLGLSSGPQFGFSPEDGHLTYEGEMSGVSMHLQACMGGTEIWLETAERLGSRELADMVARNGRFFFLNAEERKRESEGLLEGREFGSPIYSAEMQAWAARETGDAGMAAEIWRRLLGLLYAEDRPEGFLGREEYARRPDGTPLTDIPWISTNFTAQWCLKAIVAAELIPEEMPGSFAELAAALREKPLPWKLYGA
;
A
#
# COMPACT_ATOMS: atom_id res chain seq x y z
N MET A 1 1.80 -23.77 -14.08
CA MET A 1 1.52 -22.32 -14.25
C MET A 1 2.80 -21.68 -14.77
N LYS A 2 2.77 -21.09 -15.97
CA LYS A 2 3.92 -20.33 -16.48
C LYS A 2 4.02 -18.99 -15.74
N LEU A 3 5.25 -18.57 -15.51
CA LEU A 3 5.58 -17.33 -14.81
C LEU A 3 6.45 -16.45 -15.69
N HIS A 4 6.16 -15.19 -15.76
CA HIS A 4 6.95 -14.16 -16.45
C HIS A 4 7.33 -13.05 -15.49
N LEU A 5 8.57 -12.59 -15.62
CA LEU A 5 9.02 -11.37 -14.94
C LEU A 5 8.25 -10.17 -15.52
N MET A 6 7.66 -9.35 -14.67
CA MET A 6 6.98 -8.13 -15.08
C MET A 6 7.91 -7.24 -15.91
N GLU A 7 7.37 -6.63 -16.97
CA GLU A 7 8.12 -5.70 -17.82
C GLU A 7 8.83 -4.62 -17.01
N HIS A 8 9.99 -4.18 -17.48
CA HIS A 8 10.87 -3.18 -16.87
C HIS A 8 11.45 -3.54 -15.49
N ARG A 9 11.12 -4.72 -14.92
CA ARG A 9 11.76 -5.24 -13.71
C ARG A 9 13.03 -6.03 -14.06
N LYS A 10 13.96 -6.10 -13.10
CA LYS A 10 15.21 -6.86 -13.26
C LYS A 10 15.15 -8.14 -12.43
N ALA A 11 15.63 -9.23 -13.01
CA ALA A 11 15.78 -10.50 -12.30
C ALA A 11 17.00 -10.40 -11.36
N GLY A 12 16.81 -9.85 -10.16
CA GLY A 12 17.88 -9.69 -9.17
C GLY A 12 17.39 -9.93 -7.74
N GLY A 13 18.22 -10.53 -6.90
CA GLY A 13 17.89 -10.84 -5.50
C GLY A 13 16.80 -11.89 -5.34
N TRP A 14 15.89 -11.61 -4.42
CA TRP A 14 14.79 -12.52 -4.08
C TRP A 14 13.47 -12.06 -4.68
N ALA A 15 12.73 -13.02 -5.25
CA ALA A 15 11.36 -12.83 -5.67
C ALA A 15 10.41 -13.47 -4.67
N VAL A 16 9.33 -12.76 -4.36
CA VAL A 16 8.17 -13.30 -3.64
C VAL A 16 6.96 -13.12 -4.55
N PHE A 17 6.25 -14.20 -4.82
CA PHE A 17 5.14 -14.19 -5.78
C PHE A 17 4.05 -15.19 -5.40
N GLY A 18 2.86 -14.96 -5.94
CA GLY A 18 1.70 -15.81 -5.76
C GLY A 18 1.50 -16.85 -6.86
N GLY A 19 1.05 -18.03 -6.46
CA GLY A 19 0.55 -19.06 -7.38
C GLY A 19 -0.96 -19.24 -7.20
N TYR A 20 -1.74 -19.10 -8.27
CA TYR A 20 -3.19 -19.34 -8.28
C TYR A 20 -3.50 -20.72 -8.89
N TRP A 21 -4.37 -21.46 -8.24
CA TRP A 21 -4.69 -22.84 -8.63
C TRP A 21 -6.19 -23.06 -8.75
N PRO A 22 -6.66 -23.71 -9.84
CA PRO A 22 -8.06 -24.09 -9.97
C PRO A 22 -8.47 -25.09 -8.88
N GLU A 23 -9.76 -25.05 -8.51
CA GLU A 23 -10.35 -25.95 -7.53
C GLU A 23 -10.06 -27.42 -7.83
N GLY A 24 -9.74 -28.21 -6.79
CA GLY A 24 -9.44 -29.64 -6.88
C GLY A 24 -8.07 -30.01 -7.45
N LYS A 25 -7.27 -29.06 -7.97
CA LYS A 25 -6.00 -29.35 -8.66
C LYS A 25 -4.83 -29.63 -7.73
N VAL A 26 -4.71 -28.92 -6.65
CA VAL A 26 -3.57 -28.99 -5.71
C VAL A 26 -4.09 -29.15 -4.30
N ARG A 27 -3.57 -30.10 -3.53
CA ARG A 27 -4.02 -30.35 -2.15
C ARG A 27 -2.92 -30.16 -1.13
N GLU A 28 -1.66 -30.36 -1.52
CA GLU A 28 -0.51 -30.31 -0.63
C GLU A 28 0.35 -29.08 -0.89
N ASN A 29 1.11 -28.64 0.13
CA ASN A 29 2.10 -27.59 0.00
C ASN A 29 3.40 -28.15 -0.59
N ALA A 30 3.31 -28.72 -1.79
CA ALA A 30 4.44 -29.33 -2.48
C ALA A 30 4.50 -28.81 -3.92
N PHE A 31 5.54 -28.04 -4.23
CA PHE A 31 5.70 -27.36 -5.51
C PHE A 31 7.13 -27.49 -6.02
N ALA A 32 7.29 -27.44 -7.33
CA ALA A 32 8.56 -27.32 -8.02
C ALA A 32 8.54 -26.07 -8.90
N LEU A 33 9.68 -25.39 -8.96
CA LEU A 33 9.89 -24.23 -9.84
C LEU A 33 10.99 -24.56 -10.84
N LEU A 34 10.68 -24.49 -12.12
CA LEU A 34 11.64 -24.71 -13.21
C LEU A 34 11.96 -23.36 -13.87
N ASP A 35 13.25 -23.13 -14.20
CA ASP A 35 13.65 -22.00 -15.02
C ASP A 35 13.26 -22.18 -16.50
N GLY A 36 13.56 -21.18 -17.35
CA GLY A 36 13.26 -21.22 -18.77
C GLY A 36 14.04 -22.29 -19.56
N GLN A 37 14.97 -23.02 -18.91
CA GLN A 37 15.71 -24.13 -19.47
C GLN A 37 15.26 -25.50 -18.89
N GLY A 38 14.22 -25.50 -18.04
CA GLY A 38 13.71 -26.70 -17.38
C GLY A 38 14.55 -27.17 -16.18
N ARG A 39 15.47 -26.36 -15.66
CA ARG A 39 16.24 -26.69 -14.45
C ARG A 39 15.46 -26.31 -13.22
N GLU A 40 15.45 -27.20 -12.23
CA GLU A 40 14.78 -26.93 -10.96
C GLU A 40 15.53 -25.88 -10.14
N ILE A 41 14.79 -24.94 -9.59
CA ILE A 41 15.28 -23.84 -8.75
C ILE A 41 14.77 -24.04 -7.33
N PRO A 42 15.62 -23.80 -6.28
CA PRO A 42 15.18 -23.82 -4.90
C PRO A 42 13.96 -22.94 -4.66
N LEU A 43 12.96 -23.52 -3.99
CA LEU A 43 11.68 -22.87 -3.75
C LEU A 43 11.24 -23.07 -2.30
N GLN A 44 10.78 -22.02 -1.67
CA GLN A 44 10.06 -22.08 -0.40
C GLN A 44 8.60 -21.69 -0.63
N SER A 45 7.66 -22.51 -0.12
CA SER A 45 6.23 -22.33 -0.40
C SER A 45 5.40 -22.33 0.87
N GLU A 46 4.35 -21.50 0.87
CA GLU A 46 3.32 -21.39 1.92
C GLU A 46 1.94 -21.38 1.24
N ILE A 47 0.94 -22.05 1.82
CA ILE A 47 -0.45 -21.93 1.36
C ILE A 47 -1.07 -20.71 1.99
N THR A 48 -1.63 -19.82 1.18
CA THR A 48 -2.23 -18.55 1.63
C THR A 48 -3.75 -18.52 1.54
N ALA A 49 -4.34 -19.35 0.69
CA ALA A 49 -5.78 -19.57 0.64
C ALA A 49 -6.14 -20.97 0.09
N ARG A 50 -7.34 -21.43 0.44
CA ARG A 50 -7.91 -22.71 0.02
C ARG A 50 -9.31 -22.53 -0.54
N TRP A 51 -9.69 -23.42 -1.44
CA TRP A 51 -11.06 -23.64 -1.87
C TRP A 51 -11.88 -24.35 -0.79
N ALA A 52 -13.19 -24.29 -0.91
CA ALA A 52 -14.11 -24.93 0.04
C ALA A 52 -13.91 -26.44 0.17
N ASP A 53 -13.42 -27.11 -0.88
CA ASP A 53 -13.09 -28.54 -0.89
C ASP A 53 -11.73 -28.86 -0.22
N GLY A 54 -11.05 -27.85 0.33
CA GLY A 54 -9.75 -27.94 0.99
C GLY A 54 -8.55 -27.93 0.03
N SER A 55 -8.77 -27.89 -1.29
CA SER A 55 -7.67 -27.73 -2.25
C SER A 55 -7.06 -26.33 -2.18
N VAL A 56 -5.81 -26.20 -2.63
CA VAL A 56 -5.09 -24.92 -2.63
C VAL A 56 -5.69 -24.00 -3.67
N GLN A 57 -5.98 -22.78 -3.27
CA GLN A 57 -6.41 -21.70 -4.14
C GLN A 57 -5.24 -20.74 -4.43
N TRP A 58 -4.57 -20.25 -3.39
CA TRP A 58 -3.38 -19.45 -3.50
C TRP A 58 -2.24 -20.01 -2.69
N SER A 59 -1.05 -19.87 -3.23
CA SER A 59 0.21 -20.21 -2.57
C SER A 59 1.19 -19.05 -2.71
N ARG A 60 2.01 -18.81 -1.68
CA ARG A 60 3.11 -17.86 -1.67
C ARG A 60 4.41 -18.60 -1.90
N HIS A 61 5.26 -18.07 -2.74
CA HIS A 61 6.54 -18.66 -3.09
C HIS A 61 7.66 -17.64 -2.93
N THR A 62 8.82 -18.13 -2.43
CA THR A 62 10.08 -17.39 -2.36
C THR A 62 11.13 -18.15 -3.15
N ALA A 63 11.81 -17.45 -4.07
CA ALA A 63 12.88 -18.02 -4.90
C ALA A 63 13.92 -16.95 -5.27
N SER A 64 15.12 -17.39 -5.71
CA SER A 64 16.10 -16.47 -6.29
C SER A 64 15.64 -15.99 -7.66
N ALA A 65 15.43 -14.68 -7.80
CA ALA A 65 15.10 -14.06 -9.08
C ALA A 65 16.25 -14.17 -10.10
N GLU A 66 17.50 -14.13 -9.64
CA GLU A 66 18.67 -14.28 -10.50
C GLU A 66 18.71 -15.65 -11.17
N ARG A 67 18.30 -16.72 -10.44
CA ARG A 67 18.25 -18.08 -10.98
C ARG A 67 17.04 -18.29 -11.88
N LEU A 68 15.90 -17.70 -11.55
CA LEU A 68 14.67 -17.80 -12.35
C LEU A 68 14.79 -17.02 -13.67
N GLY A 69 15.53 -15.90 -13.66
CA GLY A 69 15.73 -15.11 -14.87
C GLY A 69 14.44 -14.46 -15.37
N PRO A 70 14.15 -14.46 -16.69
CA PRO A 70 12.99 -13.79 -17.26
C PRO A 70 11.67 -14.52 -16.98
N GLY A 71 11.70 -15.76 -16.47
CA GLY A 71 10.50 -16.53 -16.15
C GLY A 71 10.76 -18.03 -16.08
N GLY A 72 9.70 -18.78 -15.80
CA GLY A 72 9.78 -20.21 -15.60
C GLY A 72 8.42 -20.89 -15.50
N GLU A 73 8.39 -22.06 -14.89
CA GLU A 73 7.16 -22.81 -14.66
C GLU A 73 7.04 -23.29 -13.22
N LEU A 74 5.96 -22.89 -12.56
CA LEU A 74 5.57 -23.38 -11.25
C LEU A 74 4.57 -24.52 -11.40
N MET A 75 4.85 -25.66 -10.76
CA MET A 75 3.99 -26.86 -10.86
C MET A 75 3.83 -27.55 -9.51
N PRO A 76 2.70 -28.26 -9.29
CA PRO A 76 2.56 -29.14 -8.15
C PRO A 76 3.57 -30.31 -8.25
N ARG A 77 4.08 -30.74 -7.11
CA ARG A 77 5.00 -31.87 -6.98
C ARG A 77 4.37 -33.00 -6.18
N ALA A 78 4.70 -34.22 -6.48
CA ALA A 78 4.42 -35.34 -5.56
C ALA A 78 5.35 -35.21 -4.33
N SER A 79 4.81 -35.36 -3.13
CA SER A 79 5.57 -35.31 -1.88
C SER A 79 6.74 -36.27 -1.87
N GLY A 80 7.93 -35.83 -1.48
CA GLY A 80 9.02 -36.79 -1.23
C GLY A 80 10.46 -36.30 -1.31
N GLU A 81 10.80 -35.22 -1.95
CA GLU A 81 12.17 -34.69 -1.95
C GLU A 81 12.23 -33.29 -1.36
N THR A 82 12.80 -33.18 -0.17
CA THR A 82 13.15 -31.92 0.47
C THR A 82 14.48 -31.42 -0.09
N GLU A 83 14.49 -30.27 -0.73
CA GLU A 83 15.75 -29.61 -1.08
C GLU A 83 16.63 -29.38 0.16
N ARG A 84 17.95 -29.42 -0.06
CA ARG A 84 18.92 -29.13 0.98
C ARG A 84 18.73 -27.69 1.46
N ALA A 85 18.36 -27.54 2.73
CA ALA A 85 18.17 -26.23 3.34
C ALA A 85 19.43 -25.36 3.17
N GLN A 86 19.27 -24.17 2.56
CA GLN A 86 20.33 -23.16 2.40
C GLN A 86 20.40 -22.28 3.65
N LEU A 87 19.28 -22.16 4.38
CA LEU A 87 19.15 -21.44 5.62
C LEU A 87 18.63 -22.36 6.72
N GLN A 88 19.19 -22.25 7.91
CA GLN A 88 18.78 -23.01 9.09
C GLN A 88 18.47 -22.08 10.26
N VAL A 89 17.39 -22.37 10.98
CA VAL A 89 17.03 -21.71 12.22
C VAL A 89 17.18 -22.70 13.36
N THR A 90 18.03 -22.36 14.30
CA THR A 90 18.23 -23.15 15.53
C THR A 90 17.63 -22.40 16.71
N GLU A 91 16.71 -23.03 17.42
CA GLU A 91 16.13 -22.49 18.63
C GLU A 91 17.01 -22.84 19.84
N GLU A 92 17.39 -21.82 20.61
CA GLU A 92 18.23 -21.91 21.80
C GLU A 92 17.46 -21.39 23.03
N ARG A 93 18.02 -21.60 24.23
CA ARG A 93 17.40 -21.17 25.49
C ARG A 93 17.13 -19.66 25.54
N ASP A 94 18.00 -18.86 24.94
CA ASP A 94 18.03 -17.39 25.00
C ASP A 94 17.71 -16.71 23.69
N GLY A 95 17.30 -17.46 22.66
CA GLY A 95 16.90 -16.92 21.38
C GLY A 95 16.90 -17.93 20.24
N TRP A 96 17.06 -17.40 19.05
CA TRP A 96 17.23 -18.16 17.82
C TRP A 96 18.53 -17.74 17.13
N THR A 97 19.18 -18.69 16.51
CA THR A 97 20.32 -18.45 15.63
C THR A 97 19.92 -18.84 14.22
N VAL A 98 20.05 -17.92 13.28
CA VAL A 98 19.85 -18.15 11.84
C VAL A 98 21.20 -18.24 11.18
N THR A 99 21.46 -19.32 10.43
CA THR A 99 22.71 -19.55 9.70
C THR A 99 22.44 -19.83 8.23
N ALA A 100 23.27 -19.26 7.34
CA ALA A 100 23.21 -19.48 5.91
C ALA A 100 24.64 -19.32 5.32
N GLY A 101 25.30 -20.43 4.99
CA GLY A 101 26.70 -20.42 4.56
C GLY A 101 27.62 -19.81 5.61
N ASP A 102 28.28 -18.71 5.24
CA ASP A 102 29.18 -17.90 6.09
C ASP A 102 28.46 -16.84 6.94
N PHE A 103 27.15 -16.70 6.76
CA PHE A 103 26.32 -15.74 7.45
C PHE A 103 25.70 -16.34 8.71
N ARG A 104 25.71 -15.58 9.80
CA ARG A 104 25.06 -15.93 11.06
C ARG A 104 24.45 -14.70 11.72
N ILE A 105 23.22 -14.82 12.23
CA ILE A 105 22.58 -13.76 13.00
C ILE A 105 21.80 -14.34 14.19
N ARG A 106 21.78 -13.61 15.28
CA ARG A 106 21.07 -13.97 16.49
C ARG A 106 19.83 -13.12 16.69
N VAL A 107 18.72 -13.77 17.01
CA VAL A 107 17.46 -13.14 17.41
C VAL A 107 17.25 -13.43 18.90
N PRO A 108 17.47 -12.46 19.81
CA PRO A 108 17.38 -12.70 21.25
C PRO A 108 15.92 -12.87 21.71
N ARG A 109 15.67 -13.70 22.74
CA ARG A 109 14.31 -13.85 23.31
C ARG A 109 13.88 -12.68 24.19
N LYS A 110 14.83 -11.91 24.71
CA LYS A 110 14.61 -10.81 25.64
C LYS A 110 15.55 -9.66 25.34
N GLY A 111 15.26 -8.50 25.92
CA GLY A 111 16.07 -7.30 25.76
C GLY A 111 15.46 -6.34 24.73
N GLU A 112 16.21 -5.31 24.40
CA GLU A 112 15.78 -4.21 23.51
C GLU A 112 16.09 -4.48 22.03
N ASP A 113 17.04 -5.41 21.77
CA ASP A 113 17.49 -5.68 20.41
C ASP A 113 16.48 -6.57 19.66
N LEU A 114 16.14 -6.18 18.44
CA LEU A 114 15.44 -7.01 17.46
C LEU A 114 16.38 -8.14 16.99
N LEU A 115 17.57 -7.75 16.57
CA LEU A 115 18.63 -8.61 16.07
C LEU A 115 19.94 -8.25 16.79
N SER A 116 20.80 -9.24 17.02
CA SER A 116 22.10 -9.05 17.63
C SER A 116 23.13 -9.98 17.01
N ALA A 117 24.43 -9.66 17.15
CA ALA A 117 25.54 -10.49 16.69
C ALA A 117 25.38 -10.99 15.24
N CYS A 118 25.18 -10.06 14.30
CA CYS A 118 25.22 -10.39 12.89
C CYS A 118 26.67 -10.53 12.43
N GLU A 119 27.03 -11.72 11.96
CA GLU A 119 28.38 -12.11 11.56
C GLU A 119 28.40 -12.52 10.08
N ARG A 120 29.52 -12.22 9.42
CA ARG A 120 29.86 -12.70 8.06
C ARG A 120 31.31 -13.10 8.02
N ASP A 121 31.64 -14.30 7.51
CA ASP A 121 33.01 -14.84 7.54
C ASP A 121 33.65 -14.82 8.95
N GLY A 122 32.87 -15.08 10.00
CA GLY A 122 33.32 -15.04 11.40
C GLY A 122 33.64 -13.63 11.92
N LYS A 123 33.31 -12.58 11.19
CA LYS A 123 33.47 -11.18 11.60
C LYS A 123 32.14 -10.58 11.96
N GLU A 124 32.08 -9.93 13.12
CA GLU A 124 30.89 -9.19 13.55
C GLU A 124 30.70 -7.95 12.69
N MET A 125 29.49 -7.78 12.11
CA MET A 125 29.10 -6.67 11.25
C MET A 125 28.18 -5.70 11.98
N ILE A 126 27.18 -6.25 12.71
CA ILE A 126 26.15 -5.50 13.44
C ILE A 126 25.99 -6.13 14.82
N ARG A 127 26.10 -5.31 15.87
CA ARG A 127 25.91 -5.74 17.27
C ARG A 127 24.47 -5.71 17.73
N SER A 128 23.72 -4.74 17.24
CA SER A 128 22.35 -4.47 17.69
C SER A 128 21.53 -3.83 16.60
N VAL A 129 20.23 -4.14 16.60
CA VAL A 129 19.22 -3.45 15.81
C VAL A 129 18.07 -3.09 16.74
N ARG A 130 17.73 -1.79 16.83
CA ARG A 130 16.70 -1.28 17.74
C ARG A 130 15.75 -0.32 17.06
N PRO A 131 14.46 -0.35 17.38
CA PRO A 131 13.53 0.71 16.98
C PRO A 131 13.87 2.00 17.75
N VAL A 132 13.76 3.13 17.11
CA VAL A 132 13.97 4.45 17.70
C VAL A 132 12.79 5.35 17.36
N LEU A 133 12.26 6.03 18.38
CA LEU A 133 11.20 7.03 18.26
C LEU A 133 11.60 8.30 18.98
N ARG A 134 11.39 9.46 18.34
CA ARG A 134 11.41 10.77 18.99
C ARG A 134 10.00 11.33 18.99
N LEU A 135 9.52 11.64 20.16
CA LEU A 135 8.22 12.25 20.37
C LEU A 135 8.43 13.68 20.87
N ALA A 136 7.73 14.62 20.26
CA ALA A 136 7.73 15.99 20.72
C ALA A 136 6.37 16.30 21.36
N HIS A 137 6.41 16.88 22.58
CA HIS A 137 5.24 17.36 23.29
C HIS A 137 5.08 18.84 23.06
N ALA A 138 4.00 19.24 22.38
CA ALA A 138 3.66 20.62 22.16
C ALA A 138 2.64 21.08 23.19
N SER A 139 2.92 22.19 23.87
CA SER A 139 1.99 22.88 24.75
C SER A 139 1.70 24.27 24.22
N GLU A 140 0.45 24.66 24.17
CA GLU A 140 0.02 25.98 23.76
C GLU A 140 -0.49 26.77 24.97
N THR A 141 0.05 27.96 25.19
CA THR A 141 -0.36 28.87 26.27
C THR A 141 -0.71 30.22 25.70
N GLU A 142 -1.82 30.82 26.19
CA GLU A 142 -2.07 32.24 25.93
C GLU A 142 -1.23 33.08 26.87
N GLU A 143 -0.35 33.89 26.35
CA GLU A 143 0.42 34.88 27.10
C GLU A 143 -0.01 36.30 26.71
N THR A 144 0.14 37.27 27.61
CA THR A 144 -0.12 38.65 27.30
C THR A 144 1.19 39.41 27.24
N GLU A 145 1.59 39.83 26.06
CA GLU A 145 2.77 40.63 25.85
C GLU A 145 2.38 42.04 25.31
N ASN A 146 2.81 43.08 25.98
CA ASN A 146 2.51 44.48 25.60
C ASN A 146 1.00 44.75 25.38
N GLY A 147 0.13 44.13 26.20
CA GLY A 147 -1.32 44.27 26.10
C GLY A 147 -1.98 43.49 24.95
N ARG A 148 -1.24 42.65 24.22
CA ARG A 148 -1.75 41.76 23.18
C ARG A 148 -1.72 40.33 23.67
N LYS A 149 -2.79 39.60 23.41
CA LYS A 149 -2.81 38.14 23.61
C LYS A 149 -2.01 37.48 22.49
N ILE A 150 -1.06 36.67 22.86
CA ILE A 150 -0.26 35.84 21.95
C ILE A 150 -0.41 34.38 22.37
N CYS A 151 -0.45 33.52 21.39
CA CYS A 151 -0.37 32.06 21.61
C CYS A 151 1.11 31.66 21.51
N VAL A 152 1.64 31.06 22.58
CA VAL A 152 3.02 30.57 22.62
C VAL A 152 2.99 29.05 22.59
N THR A 153 3.57 28.47 21.58
CA THR A 153 3.78 27.03 21.48
C THR A 153 5.17 26.68 22.01
N ARG A 154 5.25 25.81 23.01
CA ARG A 154 6.50 25.24 23.50
C ARG A 154 6.53 23.77 23.12
N THR A 155 7.68 23.33 22.62
CA THR A 155 7.88 21.94 22.18
C THR A 155 9.11 21.36 22.88
N GLU A 156 8.90 20.25 23.59
CA GLU A 156 9.97 19.46 24.20
C GLU A 156 10.02 18.10 23.49
N THR A 157 11.23 17.68 23.08
CA THR A 157 11.41 16.41 22.33
C THR A 157 12.20 15.43 23.18
N ALA A 158 11.69 14.20 23.29
CA ALA A 158 12.33 13.08 23.95
C ALA A 158 12.54 11.92 22.97
N GLU A 159 13.66 11.20 23.12
CA GLU A 159 13.87 9.90 22.47
C GLU A 159 13.34 8.81 23.39
N LEU A 160 12.37 8.03 22.92
CA LEU A 160 11.67 7.02 23.68
C LEU A 160 12.25 5.63 23.40
N PRO A 161 12.60 4.84 24.42
CA PRO A 161 13.08 3.47 24.22
C PRO A 161 11.96 2.57 23.70
N GLY A 162 12.27 1.75 22.71
CA GLY A 162 11.39 0.71 22.21
C GLY A 162 11.50 -0.56 23.06
N VAL A 163 10.36 -1.05 23.54
CA VAL A 163 10.28 -2.30 24.33
C VAL A 163 9.51 -3.35 23.54
N ILE A 164 10.16 -4.44 23.24
CA ILE A 164 9.58 -5.56 22.51
C ILE A 164 8.77 -6.42 23.48
N ARG A 165 7.48 -6.52 23.27
CA ARG A 165 6.52 -7.29 24.06
C ARG A 165 6.40 -8.74 23.61
N SER A 166 6.46 -8.95 22.29
CA SER A 166 6.33 -10.27 21.66
C SER A 166 7.38 -10.47 20.59
N ARG A 167 7.91 -11.68 20.51
CA ARG A 167 8.79 -12.17 19.44
C ARG A 167 8.26 -13.49 18.94
N MET A 168 8.01 -13.55 17.64
CA MET A 168 7.45 -14.74 17.01
C MET A 168 8.28 -15.12 15.78
N LEU A 169 8.64 -16.40 15.68
CA LEU A 169 9.12 -16.99 14.44
C LEU A 169 7.91 -17.37 13.59
N GLU A 170 7.59 -16.57 12.56
CA GLU A 170 6.44 -16.81 11.67
C GLU A 170 6.76 -17.89 10.63
N THR A 171 8.00 -17.92 10.15
CA THR A 171 8.43 -18.84 9.09
C THR A 171 9.87 -19.24 9.33
N ALA A 172 10.15 -20.55 9.21
CA ALA A 172 11.49 -21.13 9.19
C ALA A 172 11.59 -22.09 7.99
N GLY A 173 12.06 -21.58 6.89
CA GLY A 173 12.16 -22.36 5.66
C GLY A 173 13.58 -22.39 5.10
N PRO A 174 13.81 -23.12 3.99
CA PRO A 174 15.13 -23.31 3.44
C PRO A 174 15.75 -22.04 2.82
N LEU A 175 14.96 -21.03 2.50
CA LEU A 175 15.42 -19.83 1.81
C LEU A 175 15.17 -18.54 2.62
N GLU A 176 14.19 -18.55 3.50
CA GLU A 176 13.75 -17.37 4.27
C GLU A 176 13.34 -17.79 5.68
N ALA A 177 13.79 -17.02 6.68
CA ALA A 177 13.24 -17.01 8.03
C ALA A 177 12.58 -15.67 8.30
N VAL A 178 11.38 -15.68 8.89
CA VAL A 178 10.62 -14.45 9.20
C VAL A 178 10.35 -14.38 10.70
N PHE A 179 10.80 -13.30 11.31
CA PHE A 179 10.51 -12.98 12.70
C PHE A 179 9.62 -11.75 12.77
N ARG A 180 8.60 -11.81 13.63
CA ARG A 180 7.76 -10.69 13.97
C ARG A 180 8.00 -10.23 15.39
N PHE A 181 8.10 -8.94 15.55
CA PHE A 181 8.27 -8.25 16.82
C PHE A 181 7.12 -7.26 16.99
N ASP A 182 6.33 -7.43 18.04
CA ASP A 182 5.33 -6.46 18.47
C ASP A 182 5.81 -5.77 19.73
N GLY A 183 5.73 -4.45 19.80
CA GLY A 183 6.25 -3.69 20.93
C GLY A 183 5.59 -2.31 21.06
N VAL A 184 6.10 -1.56 22.03
CA VAL A 184 5.66 -0.19 22.33
C VAL A 184 6.87 0.66 22.70
N HIS A 185 6.78 1.96 22.53
CA HIS A 185 7.75 2.89 23.11
C HIS A 185 7.31 3.29 24.51
N LEU A 186 8.26 3.53 25.40
CA LEU A 186 7.97 3.90 26.79
C LEU A 186 8.36 5.35 27.06
N GLU A 187 7.45 6.09 27.68
CA GLU A 187 7.67 7.41 28.20
C GLU A 187 7.39 7.43 29.71
N GLU A 188 8.43 7.65 30.53
CA GLU A 188 8.31 7.61 31.98
C GLU A 188 7.61 6.36 32.54
N GLY A 189 7.73 5.23 31.83
CA GLY A 189 7.10 3.95 32.15
C GLY A 189 5.68 3.74 31.60
N ALA A 190 5.07 4.76 30.98
CA ALA A 190 3.81 4.64 30.27
C ALA A 190 4.02 4.12 28.83
N GLU A 191 3.10 3.28 28.35
CA GLU A 191 3.13 2.79 26.97
C GLU A 191 2.64 3.87 26.00
N LYS A 192 3.44 4.13 24.97
CA LYS A 192 3.16 5.06 23.88
C LYS A 192 3.36 4.34 22.56
N MET A 193 2.88 4.89 21.49
CA MET A 193 3.14 4.53 20.08
C MET A 193 3.57 3.07 19.88
N PRO A 194 2.63 2.14 19.65
CA PRO A 194 2.95 0.75 19.31
C PRO A 194 3.76 0.66 18.03
N PHE A 195 4.51 -0.42 17.86
CA PHE A 195 5.17 -0.77 16.62
C PHE A 195 5.04 -2.26 16.31
N ARG A 196 5.10 -2.61 15.04
CA ARG A 196 5.28 -3.97 14.55
C ARG A 196 6.44 -4.00 13.56
N ILE A 197 7.44 -4.82 13.84
CA ILE A 197 8.57 -4.99 12.94
C ILE A 197 8.66 -6.43 12.49
N ARG A 198 8.81 -6.65 11.17
CA ARG A 198 9.16 -7.96 10.61
C ARG A 198 10.58 -7.94 10.09
N ALA A 199 11.37 -8.92 10.50
CA ALA A 199 12.68 -9.20 9.93
C ALA A 199 12.60 -10.46 9.07
N MET A 200 12.82 -10.29 7.76
CA MET A 200 12.92 -11.37 6.78
C MET A 200 14.39 -11.59 6.47
N ILE A 201 14.93 -12.69 6.93
CA ILE A 201 16.34 -13.07 6.79
C ILE A 201 16.43 -14.07 5.64
N ARG A 202 17.22 -13.76 4.63
CA ARG A 202 17.38 -14.53 3.40
C ARG A 202 18.62 -15.41 3.42
N ALA A 203 18.62 -16.45 2.59
CA ALA A 203 19.72 -17.42 2.52
C ALA A 203 21.06 -16.83 2.01
N ASP A 204 21.07 -15.67 1.37
CA ASP A 204 22.29 -14.94 0.96
C ASP A 204 22.80 -13.95 2.02
N GLY A 205 22.06 -13.80 3.15
CA GLY A 205 22.35 -12.87 4.23
C GLY A 205 21.72 -11.50 4.10
N GLU A 206 20.85 -11.27 3.10
CA GLU A 206 19.98 -10.09 3.06
C GLU A 206 19.04 -10.10 4.26
N ILE A 207 18.92 -8.96 4.94
CA ILE A 207 17.96 -8.72 6.04
C ILE A 207 17.01 -7.63 5.61
N GLN A 208 15.78 -7.98 5.32
CA GLN A 208 14.72 -7.00 5.08
C GLN A 208 13.97 -6.73 6.37
N LEU A 209 13.71 -5.46 6.67
CA LEU A 209 12.99 -4.99 7.84
C LEU A 209 11.80 -4.16 7.39
N ASP A 210 10.59 -4.63 7.72
CA ASP A 210 9.35 -3.89 7.55
C ASP A 210 8.96 -3.33 8.92
N ASP A 211 9.06 -2.02 9.10
CA ASP A 211 8.71 -1.31 10.33
C ASP A 211 7.38 -0.59 10.16
N THR A 212 6.43 -0.92 11.01
CA THR A 212 5.09 -0.31 11.07
C THR A 212 4.96 0.50 12.35
N PHE A 213 4.84 1.80 12.17
CA PHE A 213 4.47 2.75 13.22
C PHE A 213 2.95 2.80 13.35
N PHE A 214 2.46 2.87 14.59
CA PHE A 214 1.05 3.13 14.88
C PHE A 214 0.94 4.37 15.75
N PHE A 215 0.04 5.27 15.39
CA PHE A 215 -0.25 6.39 16.27
C PHE A 215 -1.24 5.95 17.35
N LEU A 216 -0.83 6.10 18.61
CA LEU A 216 -1.66 5.88 19.79
C LEU A 216 -1.19 6.80 20.91
N GLY A 217 -1.70 8.04 20.91
CA GLY A 217 -1.27 9.11 21.80
C GLY A 217 -2.33 10.18 21.96
N ASP A 218 -1.93 11.31 22.53
CA ASP A 218 -2.77 12.51 22.60
C ASP A 218 -2.52 13.38 21.37
N PRO A 219 -3.43 13.45 20.38
CA PRO A 219 -3.22 14.25 19.19
C PRO A 219 -3.10 15.76 19.48
N GLU A 220 -3.55 16.26 20.65
CA GLU A 220 -3.43 17.65 21.02
C GLU A 220 -2.00 18.02 21.44
N SER A 221 -1.23 17.07 21.96
CA SER A 221 0.12 17.32 22.46
C SER A 221 1.21 16.55 21.74
N ASP A 222 0.95 15.31 21.33
CA ASP A 222 1.97 14.39 20.81
C ASP A 222 2.24 14.66 19.31
N ARG A 223 3.51 14.87 18.96
CA ARG A 223 4.00 15.10 17.59
C ARG A 223 5.08 14.09 17.26
N LEU A 224 5.07 13.53 16.07
CA LEU A 224 6.14 12.67 15.59
C LEU A 224 7.35 13.54 15.21
N ALA A 225 8.44 13.41 15.97
CA ALA A 225 9.68 14.15 15.77
C ALA A 225 10.85 13.29 15.26
N GLY A 226 10.66 11.99 15.12
CA GLY A 226 11.62 11.07 14.56
C GLY A 226 11.18 9.62 14.71
N TRP A 227 11.35 8.80 13.67
CA TRP A 227 11.02 7.38 13.70
C TRP A 227 11.93 6.60 12.78
N GLY A 228 12.48 5.49 13.24
CA GLY A 228 13.36 4.67 12.43
C GLY A 228 14.00 3.48 13.16
N LEU A 229 15.07 2.97 12.55
CA LEU A 229 15.83 1.84 13.02
C LEU A 229 17.30 2.23 13.22
N ARG A 230 17.84 1.97 14.41
CA ARG A 230 19.24 2.22 14.74
C ARG A 230 20.03 0.91 14.78
N PHE A 231 21.18 0.92 14.12
CA PHE A 231 22.08 -0.22 13.99
C PHE A 231 23.42 0.10 14.63
N GLY A 232 23.81 -0.66 15.64
CA GLY A 232 25.15 -0.67 16.18
C GLY A 232 26.07 -1.40 15.20
N THR A 233 26.78 -0.67 14.37
CA THR A 233 27.70 -1.24 13.37
C THR A 233 29.08 -1.50 13.97
N VAL A 234 29.83 -2.42 13.36
CA VAL A 234 31.20 -2.73 13.76
C VAL A 234 32.13 -2.36 12.62
N LEU A 235 33.03 -1.43 12.89
CA LEU A 235 34.10 -1.05 11.97
C LEU A 235 35.45 -1.19 12.67
N SER A 236 36.40 -1.79 11.97
CA SER A 236 37.81 -1.87 12.39
C SER A 236 38.67 -0.85 11.63
N GLY A 237 39.96 -0.90 11.83
CA GLY A 237 40.89 -0.03 11.13
C GLY A 237 40.88 1.41 11.65
N ARG A 238 41.76 2.21 11.06
CA ARG A 238 41.93 3.63 11.40
C ARG A 238 40.83 4.49 10.81
N PRO A 239 40.50 5.68 11.36
CA PRO A 239 39.50 6.57 10.78
C PRO A 239 39.69 6.89 9.30
N TYR A 240 40.92 7.00 8.83
CA TYR A 240 41.23 7.21 7.40
C TYR A 240 41.02 5.95 6.52
N GLN A 241 40.84 4.78 7.11
CA GLN A 241 40.52 3.54 6.39
C GLN A 241 39.02 3.27 6.33
N ARG A 242 38.21 4.09 6.99
CA ARG A 242 36.76 3.95 7.00
C ARG A 242 36.14 4.80 5.90
N HIS A 243 35.10 4.27 5.25
CA HIS A 243 34.39 4.91 4.15
C HIS A 243 32.91 5.04 4.45
N LEU A 244 32.34 6.15 4.03
CA LEU A 244 30.91 6.37 3.94
C LEU A 244 30.53 6.64 2.50
N ARG A 245 29.41 6.05 2.06
CA ARG A 245 28.84 6.31 0.73
C ARG A 245 27.36 6.54 0.84
N TYR A 246 26.86 7.50 0.05
CA TYR A 246 25.44 7.71 -0.18
C TYR A 246 25.12 7.59 -1.65
N LEU A 247 24.00 6.91 -1.95
CA LEU A 247 23.46 6.93 -3.31
C LEU A 247 22.72 8.24 -3.56
N THR A 248 23.07 8.92 -4.64
CA THR A 248 22.47 10.18 -5.06
C THR A 248 21.73 10.02 -6.38
N ASP A 249 21.06 11.06 -6.86
CA ASP A 249 20.28 11.06 -8.10
C ASP A 249 21.13 10.95 -9.39
N GLY A 250 22.45 11.01 -9.29
CA GLY A 250 23.33 10.90 -10.46
C GLY A 250 24.62 10.15 -10.21
N ALA A 251 25.05 10.01 -8.94
CA ALA A 251 26.36 9.48 -8.59
C ALA A 251 26.31 8.69 -7.27
N VAL A 252 27.46 8.23 -6.81
CA VAL A 252 27.70 7.80 -5.43
C VAL A 252 28.53 8.90 -4.78
N TYR A 253 28.02 9.46 -3.70
CA TYR A 253 28.78 10.39 -2.88
C TYR A 253 29.70 9.59 -1.94
N HIS A 254 30.97 9.93 -1.93
CA HIS A 254 32.00 9.31 -1.09
C HIS A 254 32.53 10.29 -0.07
N ASP A 255 32.67 9.85 1.19
CA ASP A 255 33.34 10.64 2.22
C ASP A 255 34.03 9.72 3.25
N HIS A 256 34.81 10.31 4.15
CA HIS A 256 35.64 9.62 5.12
C HIS A 256 35.64 10.37 6.46
N PRO A 257 35.78 9.66 7.59
CA PRO A 257 36.02 10.31 8.89
C PRO A 257 37.28 11.18 8.90
N THR A 258 38.34 10.75 8.21
CA THR A 258 39.59 11.52 8.07
C THR A 258 40.10 11.38 6.64
N GLN A 259 40.22 12.48 5.92
CA GLN A 259 40.81 12.51 4.61
C GLN A 259 42.32 12.70 4.71
N LEU A 260 43.12 11.87 4.01
CA LEU A 260 44.57 11.94 3.97
C LEU A 260 45.05 13.07 3.05
N PHE A 261 44.67 14.31 3.37
CA PHE A 261 45.12 15.50 2.65
C PHE A 261 45.85 16.43 3.63
N TYR A 262 47.18 16.58 3.45
CA TYR A 262 48.00 17.37 4.33
C TYR A 262 49.03 18.19 3.51
N TRP A 263 48.90 19.49 3.44
CA TRP A 263 49.69 20.33 2.58
C TRP A 263 51.14 20.62 3.11
N ARG A 264 51.39 20.37 4.38
CA ARG A 264 52.71 20.59 5.01
C ARG A 264 53.62 19.37 4.95
N LYS A 265 53.09 18.20 4.70
CA LYS A 265 53.82 16.97 4.43
C LYS A 265 53.41 16.46 3.06
N HIS A 266 54.42 16.13 2.22
CA HIS A 266 54.14 15.51 0.92
C HIS A 266 53.71 14.04 1.13
N LEU A 267 52.41 13.83 1.27
CA LEU A 267 51.87 12.49 1.13
C LEU A 267 51.88 12.06 -0.33
N ASP A 268 52.06 10.76 -0.53
CA ASP A 268 51.89 10.18 -1.87
C ASP A 268 50.48 10.50 -2.37
N PRO A 269 50.30 11.23 -3.49
CA PRO A 269 48.98 11.51 -4.06
C PRO A 269 48.18 10.25 -4.36
N GLY A 270 48.84 9.10 -4.55
CA GLY A 270 48.20 7.81 -4.70
C GLY A 270 47.42 7.35 -3.49
N LEU A 271 47.81 7.73 -2.27
CA LEU A 271 47.09 7.39 -1.03
C LEU A 271 45.73 8.07 -0.97
N LEU A 272 45.66 9.36 -1.27
CA LEU A 272 44.38 10.08 -1.34
C LEU A 272 43.49 9.52 -2.45
N ALA A 273 44.08 9.28 -3.62
CA ALA A 273 43.33 8.71 -4.74
C ALA A 273 42.84 7.28 -4.43
N ALA A 274 43.61 6.45 -3.75
CA ALA A 274 43.23 5.13 -3.29
C ALA A 274 42.08 5.24 -2.27
N GLN A 275 42.21 6.14 -1.28
CA GLN A 275 41.18 6.40 -0.29
C GLN A 275 39.84 6.79 -0.97
N GLN A 276 39.87 7.72 -1.92
CA GLN A 276 38.70 8.18 -2.64
C GLN A 276 38.03 7.09 -3.51
N ARG A 277 38.83 6.14 -4.04
CA ARG A 277 38.29 4.97 -4.76
C ARG A 277 37.80 3.85 -3.85
N GLY A 278 37.88 4.00 -2.51
CA GLY A 278 37.54 2.96 -1.55
C GLY A 278 38.56 1.82 -1.46
N GLU A 279 39.75 2.01 -2.01
CA GLU A 279 40.83 1.05 -1.89
C GLU A 279 41.41 1.08 -0.47
N THR A 280 41.93 -0.06 -0.02
CA THR A 280 42.53 -0.17 1.31
C THR A 280 43.82 0.64 1.37
N VAL A 281 43.83 1.70 2.16
CA VAL A 281 45.04 2.43 2.52
C VAL A 281 45.73 1.65 3.65
N PRO A 282 47.03 1.32 3.52
CA PRO A 282 47.74 0.58 4.55
C PRO A 282 47.81 1.40 5.86
N ALA A 283 47.65 0.73 6.98
CA ALA A 283 47.89 1.35 8.26
C ALA A 283 49.41 1.55 8.46
N ALA A 284 49.83 2.79 8.79
CA ALA A 284 51.23 3.15 9.02
C ALA A 284 51.32 4.18 10.15
N GLU A 285 52.38 4.09 10.97
CA GLU A 285 52.61 5.01 12.09
C GLU A 285 52.72 6.47 11.62
N GLU A 286 53.37 6.70 10.50
CA GLU A 286 53.47 8.05 9.88
C GLU A 286 52.08 8.60 9.48
N LEU A 287 51.15 7.77 8.97
CA LEU A 287 49.80 8.17 8.66
C LEU A 287 48.93 8.41 9.92
N ASP A 288 49.19 7.65 10.97
CA ASP A 288 48.52 7.85 12.26
C ASP A 288 48.89 9.22 12.87
N GLU A 289 50.20 9.58 12.84
CA GLU A 289 50.68 10.89 13.28
C GLU A 289 50.06 12.04 12.47
N ILE A 290 49.97 11.88 11.15
CA ILE A 290 49.36 12.88 10.26
C ILE A 290 47.87 12.99 10.54
N ALA A 291 47.19 11.89 10.73
CA ALA A 291 45.76 11.85 11.00
C ALA A 291 45.36 12.53 12.31
N GLU A 292 46.27 12.64 13.28
CA GLU A 292 46.03 13.40 14.52
C GLU A 292 45.89 14.91 14.25
N ASP A 293 46.56 15.44 13.24
CA ASP A 293 46.53 16.84 12.85
C ASP A 293 45.34 17.15 11.90
N LEU A 294 44.67 16.14 11.39
CA LEU A 294 43.58 16.30 10.42
C LEU A 294 42.19 16.33 11.11
N PRO A 295 41.20 17.03 10.53
CA PRO A 295 39.84 16.99 11.03
C PRO A 295 39.30 15.55 11.07
N ARG A 296 38.60 15.22 12.17
CA ARG A 296 37.84 13.98 12.31
C ARG A 296 36.37 14.31 12.19
N TRP A 297 35.75 13.79 11.12
CA TRP A 297 34.33 13.92 10.88
C TRP A 297 33.62 12.72 11.49
N ASP A 298 32.69 12.99 12.39
CA ASP A 298 32.11 11.96 13.23
C ASP A 298 30.68 11.61 12.88
N ARG A 299 29.97 12.60 12.32
CA ARG A 299 28.54 12.47 12.00
C ARG A 299 28.25 12.93 10.59
N PHE A 300 27.50 12.11 9.85
CA PHE A 300 27.09 12.38 8.46
C PHE A 300 25.61 12.06 8.33
N CYS A 301 24.91 12.86 7.52
CA CYS A 301 23.48 12.70 7.31
C CYS A 301 23.11 13.06 5.86
N LEU A 302 22.45 12.12 5.16
CA LEU A 302 21.70 12.39 3.95
C LEU A 302 20.25 12.58 4.37
N THR A 303 19.68 13.74 4.13
CA THR A 303 18.29 14.07 4.45
C THR A 303 17.52 14.37 3.17
N GLN A 304 16.43 13.66 2.94
CA GLN A 304 15.42 13.96 1.91
C GLN A 304 14.29 14.72 2.58
N ASP A 305 14.24 16.03 2.46
CA ASP A 305 13.27 16.89 3.15
C ASP A 305 11.97 17.09 2.37
N SER A 306 11.99 16.91 1.07
CA SER A 306 10.83 16.98 0.19
C SER A 306 10.99 16.02 -0.99
N ALA A 307 9.96 15.85 -1.82
CA ALA A 307 10.04 15.03 -3.03
C ALA A 307 11.03 15.58 -4.08
N TRP A 308 11.57 16.80 -3.87
CA TRP A 308 12.37 17.51 -4.85
C TRP A 308 13.69 18.03 -4.31
N HIS A 309 14.04 17.73 -3.05
CA HIS A 309 15.29 18.20 -2.46
C HIS A 309 15.84 17.21 -1.43
N TYR A 310 17.15 16.94 -1.53
CA TYR A 310 17.96 16.33 -0.47
C TYR A 310 19.24 17.10 -0.25
N SER A 311 19.80 16.98 0.96
CA SER A 311 21.12 17.46 1.32
C SER A 311 21.95 16.38 2.00
N ILE A 312 23.28 16.41 1.75
CA ILE A 312 24.27 15.60 2.48
C ILE A 312 25.10 16.56 3.32
N ARG A 313 25.12 16.32 4.62
CA ARG A 313 25.78 17.17 5.59
C ARG A 313 26.67 16.35 6.51
N LYS A 314 27.74 17.00 7.06
CA LYS A 314 28.63 16.39 8.06
C LYS A 314 29.00 17.37 9.15
N LYS A 315 29.41 16.84 10.33
CA LYS A 315 29.96 17.61 11.43
C LYS A 315 30.98 16.78 12.23
N ALA A 316 31.88 17.45 12.92
CA ALA A 316 32.96 16.80 13.63
C ALA A 316 32.59 16.35 15.05
N TRP A 317 31.62 17.02 15.73
CA TRP A 317 31.12 16.70 17.05
C TRP A 317 29.70 17.25 17.25
N ASP A 318 28.99 16.76 18.26
CA ASP A 318 27.57 17.05 18.46
C ASP A 318 27.20 18.53 18.52
N ARG A 319 28.02 19.35 19.15
CA ARG A 319 27.81 20.81 19.22
C ARG A 319 28.44 21.58 18.06
N GLY A 320 29.07 20.89 17.11
CA GLY A 320 29.63 21.50 15.90
C GLY A 320 28.54 21.93 14.90
N CYS A 321 28.93 22.84 14.00
CA CYS A 321 28.05 23.20 12.88
C CYS A 321 28.00 22.09 11.85
N TRP A 322 26.86 21.99 11.15
CA TRP A 322 26.74 21.19 9.94
C TRP A 322 27.39 21.90 8.77
N LEU A 323 28.15 21.16 8.00
CA LEU A 323 28.66 21.58 6.69
C LEU A 323 27.95 20.79 5.61
N THR A 324 27.47 21.47 4.57
CA THR A 324 26.85 20.84 3.40
C THR A 324 27.94 20.35 2.46
N GLY A 325 27.89 19.05 2.12
CA GLY A 325 28.79 18.41 1.17
C GLY A 325 28.19 18.30 -0.22
N ALA A 326 26.87 18.05 -0.31
CA ALA A 326 26.15 17.95 -1.58
C ALA A 326 24.65 18.21 -1.39
N GLU A 327 24.00 18.54 -2.50
CA GLU A 327 22.55 18.70 -2.60
C GLU A 327 22.06 18.11 -3.93
N GLY A 328 20.81 17.75 -4.02
CA GLY A 328 20.17 17.24 -5.23
C GLY A 328 18.66 17.11 -5.09
N LYS A 329 18.04 16.37 -6.00
CA LYS A 329 16.59 16.29 -6.06
C LYS A 329 16.03 15.08 -5.31
N ARG A 330 16.36 13.87 -5.77
CA ARG A 330 15.74 12.60 -5.34
C ARG A 330 16.82 11.57 -5.04
N ALA A 331 17.18 11.44 -3.78
CA ALA A 331 18.10 10.40 -3.36
C ALA A 331 17.40 9.03 -3.42
N PRO A 332 18.01 7.99 -4.01
CA PRO A 332 17.39 6.67 -4.09
C PRO A 332 17.29 5.94 -2.75
N GLY A 333 17.83 6.50 -1.64
CA GLY A 333 17.70 5.92 -0.30
C GLY A 333 18.70 4.82 -0.01
N GLY A 334 19.98 5.01 -0.38
CA GLY A 334 21.04 4.05 -0.14
C GLY A 334 22.21 4.67 0.63
N MET A 335 22.73 3.92 1.62
CA MET A 335 23.93 4.26 2.41
C MET A 335 24.79 3.01 2.58
N ALA A 336 26.12 3.17 2.64
CA ALA A 336 27.03 2.12 3.03
C ALA A 336 28.16 2.66 3.90
N VAL A 337 28.49 1.94 4.96
CA VAL A 337 29.71 2.15 5.77
C VAL A 337 30.64 0.97 5.57
N SER A 338 31.92 1.25 5.38
CA SER A 338 32.92 0.22 5.10
C SER A 338 34.21 0.46 5.85
N ASP A 339 34.94 -0.63 6.09
CA ASP A 339 36.36 -0.66 6.46
C ASP A 339 37.11 -1.66 5.55
N PRO A 340 38.41 -1.92 5.72
CA PRO A 340 39.14 -2.86 4.88
C PRO A 340 38.60 -4.29 4.85
N GLU A 341 37.85 -4.68 5.88
CA GLU A 341 37.40 -6.05 6.08
C GLU A 341 35.92 -6.27 5.88
N ARG A 342 35.11 -5.20 5.89
CA ARG A 342 33.64 -5.29 5.87
C ARG A 342 32.93 -4.10 5.30
N THR A 343 31.73 -4.34 4.78
CA THR A 343 30.76 -3.32 4.38
C THR A 343 29.40 -3.67 4.99
N VAL A 344 28.73 -2.69 5.56
CA VAL A 344 27.30 -2.78 5.88
C VAL A 344 26.57 -1.73 5.07
N SER A 345 25.68 -2.16 4.18
CA SER A 345 24.86 -1.25 3.38
C SER A 345 23.41 -1.30 3.76
N PHE A 346 22.76 -0.16 3.69
CA PHE A 346 21.38 0.10 4.06
C PHE A 346 20.66 0.66 2.85
N GLN A 347 19.52 0.08 2.50
CA GLN A 347 18.71 0.48 1.37
C GLN A 347 17.27 0.68 1.82
N VAL A 348 16.64 1.77 1.44
CA VAL A 348 15.28 2.13 1.85
C VAL A 348 14.37 2.18 0.62
N ARG A 349 13.23 1.50 0.73
CA ARG A 349 12.19 1.54 -0.30
C ARG A 349 11.38 2.83 -0.18
N ASP A 350 11.00 3.41 -1.33
CA ASP A 350 10.17 4.62 -1.44
C ASP A 350 10.73 5.81 -0.61
N PHE A 351 12.07 5.95 -0.58
CA PHE A 351 12.76 6.89 0.32
C PHE A 351 12.39 8.35 0.06
N TRP A 352 12.46 8.81 -1.19
CA TRP A 352 12.10 10.18 -1.54
C TRP A 352 10.59 10.37 -1.69
N GLU A 353 9.88 9.30 -2.05
CA GLU A 353 8.42 9.28 -2.15
C GLU A 353 7.76 9.50 -0.77
N LYS A 354 8.32 8.90 0.28
CA LYS A 354 7.84 8.98 1.66
C LYS A 354 8.62 9.98 2.52
N HIS A 355 9.12 11.05 1.90
CA HIS A 355 9.78 12.11 2.68
C HIS A 355 8.92 12.62 3.85
N PRO A 356 9.54 13.22 4.92
CA PRO A 356 10.96 13.46 5.14
C PRO A 356 11.66 12.23 5.75
N GLY A 357 12.74 11.78 5.12
CA GLY A 357 13.53 10.66 5.59
C GLY A 357 15.03 10.98 5.64
N ALA A 358 15.80 10.22 6.40
CA ALA A 358 17.24 10.39 6.44
C ALA A 358 18.01 9.08 6.64
N LEU A 359 19.28 9.11 6.18
CA LEU A 359 20.27 8.07 6.46
C LEU A 359 21.43 8.75 7.21
N GLU A 360 21.62 8.34 8.45
CA GLU A 360 22.55 9.01 9.36
C GLU A 360 23.59 8.06 9.91
N THR A 361 24.83 8.54 10.09
CA THR A 361 25.89 7.86 10.85
C THR A 361 26.32 8.73 12.01
N GLU A 362 26.59 8.10 13.14
CA GLU A 362 27.11 8.73 14.35
C GLU A 362 28.33 7.95 14.83
N ASN A 363 29.28 8.66 15.46
CA ASN A 363 30.52 8.09 16.00
C ASN A 363 31.33 7.29 14.96
N LEU A 364 31.27 7.72 13.69
CA LEU A 364 31.95 7.00 12.60
C LEU A 364 33.46 6.96 12.75
N SER A 365 34.07 7.95 13.42
CA SER A 365 35.48 8.01 13.73
C SER A 365 35.87 7.22 15.01
N GLY A 366 34.88 6.86 15.83
CA GLY A 366 35.05 6.25 17.15
C GLY A 366 34.99 4.72 17.15
N GLU A 367 34.89 4.14 18.37
CA GLU A 367 34.89 2.69 18.60
C GLU A 367 33.52 2.04 18.41
N GLN A 368 32.46 2.80 18.55
CA GLN A 368 31.08 2.30 18.50
C GLN A 368 30.26 3.10 17.47
N PRO A 369 30.54 2.92 16.19
CA PRO A 369 29.78 3.59 15.14
C PRO A 369 28.33 3.08 15.12
N ALA A 370 27.39 3.98 14.90
CA ALA A 370 26.00 3.67 14.72
C ALA A 370 25.49 4.24 13.39
N CYS A 371 24.60 3.49 12.75
CA CYS A 371 23.87 3.93 11.57
C CYS A 371 22.38 3.98 11.92
N THR A 372 21.70 5.05 11.53
CA THR A 372 20.25 5.16 11.72
C THR A 372 19.55 5.38 10.38
N VAL A 373 18.59 4.53 10.10
CA VAL A 373 17.62 4.70 9.01
C VAL A 373 16.42 5.41 9.62
N TRP A 374 16.25 6.68 9.28
CA TRP A 374 15.11 7.48 9.71
C TRP A 374 14.02 7.44 8.64
N PHE A 375 12.87 6.87 8.97
CA PHE A 375 11.66 6.91 8.14
C PHE A 375 10.90 8.23 8.30
N TYR A 376 11.06 8.89 9.46
CA TYR A 376 10.75 10.29 9.70
C TYR A 376 12.00 10.95 10.31
N GLU A 377 12.57 11.95 9.65
CA GLU A 377 13.87 12.48 10.03
C GLU A 377 13.76 13.55 11.13
N PRO A 378 14.69 13.56 12.11
CA PRO A 378 14.54 14.39 13.34
C PRO A 378 14.72 15.88 13.16
N SER A 379 15.22 16.38 12.02
CA SER A 379 15.37 17.83 11.79
C SER A 379 14.18 18.44 11.05
N ALA A 380 13.23 17.58 10.61
CA ALA A 380 11.95 18.05 10.09
C ALA A 380 11.09 18.67 11.20
N GLU A 381 10.12 19.47 10.79
CA GLU A 381 9.09 19.95 11.71
C GLU A 381 8.34 18.75 12.31
N PRO A 382 8.15 18.67 13.64
CA PRO A 382 7.41 17.58 14.24
C PRO A 382 5.99 17.46 13.68
N PHE A 383 5.66 16.27 13.17
CA PHE A 383 4.39 16.04 12.49
C PHE A 383 3.20 16.13 13.44
N ASP A 384 2.27 17.03 13.13
CA ASP A 384 1.03 17.28 13.87
C ASP A 384 -0.10 16.38 13.34
N PHE A 385 -0.63 15.50 14.18
CA PHE A 385 -1.72 14.59 13.81
C PHE A 385 -3.11 15.21 13.93
N ARG A 386 -3.23 16.40 14.48
CA ARG A 386 -4.52 17.07 14.60
C ARG A 386 -5.14 17.35 13.23
N HIS A 387 -6.46 17.38 13.20
CA HIS A 387 -7.20 17.95 12.08
C HIS A 387 -6.91 19.46 11.98
N TYR A 388 -6.83 19.98 10.77
CA TYR A 388 -6.47 21.38 10.49
C TYR A 388 -7.50 22.42 11.01
N ASP A 389 -8.77 22.04 11.26
CA ASP A 389 -9.80 22.88 11.84
C ASP A 389 -10.36 22.23 13.11
N ARG A 390 -10.35 22.98 14.20
CA ARG A 390 -10.88 22.58 15.51
C ARG A 390 -12.38 22.84 15.65
N ARG A 391 -12.96 23.55 14.69
CA ARG A 391 -14.39 23.89 14.68
C ARG A 391 -15.19 22.81 13.97
N THR A 392 -16.43 22.67 14.41
CA THR A 392 -17.41 21.90 13.67
C THR A 392 -17.65 22.53 12.31
N TYR A 393 -17.58 21.77 11.26
CA TYR A 393 -17.95 22.27 9.93
C TYR A 393 -19.45 22.50 9.88
N PRO A 394 -19.91 23.68 9.42
CA PRO A 394 -21.30 23.82 9.03
C PRO A 394 -21.63 22.84 7.92
N MET A 395 -22.83 22.30 7.93
CA MET A 395 -23.35 21.24 7.07
C MET A 395 -23.05 21.33 5.55
N GLY A 396 -22.48 22.41 5.06
CA GLY A 396 -22.09 22.55 3.66
C GLY A 396 -20.81 21.81 3.25
N ASN A 397 -19.99 21.37 4.21
CA ASN A 397 -18.71 20.68 3.96
C ASN A 397 -18.69 19.23 4.45
N TYR A 398 -19.82 18.56 4.46
CA TYR A 398 -19.99 17.13 4.59
C TYR A 398 -19.53 16.47 5.90
N GLU A 399 -18.48 16.93 6.57
CA GLU A 399 -17.73 16.17 7.58
C GLU A 399 -17.59 16.87 8.92
N GLY A 400 -18.45 17.81 9.18
CA GLY A 400 -18.43 18.60 10.40
C GLY A 400 -19.53 18.22 11.39
N PHE A 401 -19.59 16.93 11.76
CA PHE A 401 -20.49 16.53 12.83
C PHE A 401 -19.79 16.58 14.19
N ASP A 402 -20.38 17.24 15.16
CA ASP A 402 -19.85 17.44 16.51
C ASP A 402 -19.66 16.17 17.34
N TYR A 403 -20.24 15.06 16.92
CA TYR A 403 -20.26 13.87 17.76
C TYR A 403 -19.04 12.97 17.67
N MET A 404 -18.12 13.25 16.73
CA MET A 404 -16.83 12.58 16.70
C MET A 404 -15.74 13.52 16.20
N ARG A 405 -14.73 13.73 17.03
CA ARG A 405 -13.53 14.44 16.57
C ARG A 405 -12.79 13.57 15.58
N PRO A 406 -12.20 14.15 14.53
CA PRO A 406 -11.23 13.48 13.69
C PRO A 406 -10.10 12.90 14.56
N ASP A 407 -10.07 11.58 14.71
CA ASP A 407 -9.16 10.90 15.63
C ASP A 407 -8.12 10.09 14.86
N PRO A 408 -6.82 10.39 15.01
CA PRO A 408 -5.74 9.61 14.40
C PRO A 408 -5.38 8.33 15.16
N ASN A 409 -5.95 8.09 16.36
CA ASN A 409 -5.58 6.94 17.17
C ASN A 409 -5.94 5.61 16.51
N GLY A 410 -4.90 4.83 16.19
CA GLY A 410 -5.03 3.54 15.53
C GLY A 410 -4.60 3.50 14.08
N ILE A 411 -4.31 4.65 13.43
CA ILE A 411 -3.74 4.66 12.07
C ILE A 411 -2.31 4.12 12.08
N ALA A 412 -1.81 3.72 10.91
CA ALA A 412 -0.47 3.19 10.74
C ALA A 412 0.25 3.78 9.53
N VAL A 413 1.56 3.58 9.50
CA VAL A 413 2.38 3.70 8.29
C VAL A 413 3.50 2.67 8.35
N THR A 414 3.77 1.98 7.23
CA THR A 414 4.82 0.98 7.13
C THR A 414 5.91 1.44 6.18
N CYS A 415 7.16 1.36 6.63
CA CYS A 415 8.35 1.59 5.82
C CYS A 415 9.22 0.33 5.77
N ARG A 416 10.02 0.22 4.70
CA ARG A 416 10.83 -0.97 4.43
C ARG A 416 12.29 -0.59 4.20
N ALA A 417 13.18 -1.27 4.91
CA ALA A 417 14.62 -1.19 4.70
C ALA A 417 15.21 -2.58 4.42
N ALA A 418 16.30 -2.64 3.67
CA ALA A 418 17.10 -3.84 3.51
C ALA A 418 18.54 -3.55 3.93
N VAL A 419 19.16 -4.52 4.61
CA VAL A 419 20.53 -4.44 5.11
C VAL A 419 21.34 -5.59 4.52
N TYR A 420 22.51 -5.26 4.00
CA TYR A 420 23.43 -6.22 3.38
C TYR A 420 24.79 -6.19 4.09
N PRO A 421 25.03 -7.10 5.05
CA PRO A 421 26.36 -7.33 5.62
C PRO A 421 27.25 -8.06 4.57
N SER A 422 28.40 -7.51 4.25
CA SER A 422 29.30 -8.05 3.22
C SER A 422 30.75 -8.06 3.70
N ALA A 423 31.49 -9.11 3.37
CA ALA A 423 32.91 -9.16 3.61
C ALA A 423 33.67 -8.24 2.64
N GLY A 424 34.61 -7.46 3.15
CA GLY A 424 35.41 -6.52 2.36
C GLY A 424 34.64 -5.30 1.85
N TYR A 425 35.23 -4.60 0.89
CA TYR A 425 34.65 -3.41 0.27
C TYR A 425 33.67 -3.80 -0.83
N THR A 426 32.44 -3.34 -0.73
CA THR A 426 31.41 -3.56 -1.76
C THR A 426 31.51 -2.48 -2.83
N ALA A 427 31.58 -2.85 -4.11
CA ALA A 427 31.64 -1.92 -5.23
C ALA A 427 30.36 -1.07 -5.37
N ASP A 428 30.49 0.12 -5.96
CA ASP A 428 29.37 1.06 -6.14
C ASP A 428 28.24 0.48 -7.01
N GLU A 429 28.58 -0.28 -8.04
CA GLU A 429 27.61 -0.98 -8.90
C GLU A 429 26.78 -1.99 -8.11
N GLN A 430 27.40 -2.66 -7.15
CA GLN A 430 26.70 -3.61 -6.27
C GLN A 430 25.78 -2.87 -5.29
N LEU A 431 26.20 -1.72 -4.73
CA LEU A 431 25.32 -0.88 -3.91
C LEU A 431 24.08 -0.39 -4.68
N ARG A 432 24.30 0.05 -5.94
CA ARG A 432 23.20 0.43 -6.84
C ARG A 432 22.28 -0.75 -7.14
N ALA A 433 22.83 -1.94 -7.36
CA ALA A 433 22.04 -3.15 -7.60
C ALA A 433 21.23 -3.55 -6.36
N GLN A 434 21.79 -3.45 -5.15
CA GLN A 434 21.06 -3.69 -3.89
C GLN A 434 19.90 -2.69 -3.71
N ASN A 435 20.13 -1.40 -4.00
CA ASN A 435 19.08 -0.38 -3.96
C ASN A 435 17.97 -0.65 -4.98
N GLU A 436 18.32 -1.02 -6.20
CA GLU A 436 17.37 -1.36 -7.25
C GLU A 436 16.48 -2.54 -6.83
N ARG A 437 17.03 -3.56 -6.16
CA ARG A 437 16.27 -4.74 -5.68
C ARG A 437 15.17 -4.37 -4.70
N ILE A 438 15.41 -3.43 -3.79
CA ILE A 438 14.38 -3.04 -2.81
C ILE A 438 13.38 -2.03 -3.39
N ARG A 439 13.84 -1.11 -4.25
CA ARG A 439 12.96 -0.13 -4.89
C ARG A 439 12.08 -0.77 -5.96
N ASN A 440 12.62 -1.67 -6.73
CA ASN A 440 11.99 -2.33 -7.87
C ASN A 440 12.13 -3.86 -7.76
N PRO A 441 11.53 -4.50 -6.75
CA PRO A 441 11.66 -5.94 -6.56
C PRO A 441 11.17 -6.71 -7.78
N ALA A 442 11.77 -7.87 -8.03
CA ALA A 442 11.33 -8.76 -9.09
C ALA A 442 9.93 -9.29 -8.78
N VAL A 443 8.98 -9.06 -9.67
CA VAL A 443 7.60 -9.53 -9.58
C VAL A 443 7.34 -10.52 -10.70
N TYR A 444 6.93 -11.74 -10.35
CA TYR A 444 6.58 -12.79 -11.31
C TYR A 444 5.09 -13.08 -11.27
N LEU A 445 4.51 -13.20 -12.44
CA LEU A 445 3.07 -13.33 -12.65
C LEU A 445 2.79 -14.40 -13.71
N ALA A 446 1.63 -15.02 -13.65
CA ALA A 446 1.11 -15.75 -14.78
C ALA A 446 0.56 -14.79 -15.85
N ASP A 447 0.32 -15.32 -17.05
CA ASP A 447 -0.32 -14.56 -18.13
C ASP A 447 -1.72 -14.09 -17.72
N PRO A 448 -2.19 -12.92 -18.17
CA PRO A 448 -3.56 -12.43 -17.94
C PRO A 448 -4.63 -13.46 -18.28
N GLU A 449 -4.45 -14.21 -19.38
CA GLU A 449 -5.35 -15.27 -19.85
C GLU A 449 -5.49 -16.41 -18.82
N TYR A 450 -4.43 -16.70 -18.07
CA TYR A 450 -4.47 -17.72 -17.01
C TYR A 450 -5.38 -17.29 -15.87
N TYR A 451 -5.18 -16.06 -15.36
CA TYR A 451 -6.02 -15.51 -14.29
C TYR A 451 -7.47 -15.36 -14.73
N HIS A 452 -7.70 -14.88 -15.95
CA HIS A 452 -9.03 -14.71 -16.53
C HIS A 452 -9.77 -16.05 -16.68
N ALA A 453 -9.13 -17.06 -17.29
CA ALA A 453 -9.72 -18.38 -17.51
C ALA A 453 -10.17 -19.08 -16.22
N HIS A 454 -9.52 -18.74 -15.10
CA HIS A 454 -9.81 -19.32 -13.77
C HIS A 454 -10.52 -18.34 -12.84
N ARG A 455 -10.96 -17.15 -13.33
CA ARG A 455 -11.69 -16.12 -12.61
C ARG A 455 -11.04 -15.70 -11.30
N ALA A 456 -9.72 -15.52 -11.33
CA ALA A 456 -9.01 -14.92 -10.20
C ALA A 456 -9.56 -13.49 -9.98
N PHE A 457 -10.03 -13.19 -8.75
CA PHE A 457 -10.64 -11.92 -8.37
C PHE A 457 -11.93 -11.54 -9.12
N GLY A 458 -12.76 -12.53 -9.49
CA GLY A 458 -14.11 -12.30 -10.03
C GLY A 458 -14.17 -12.08 -11.53
N TYR A 459 -15.10 -11.22 -11.96
CA TYR A 459 -15.42 -10.98 -13.38
C TYR A 459 -14.70 -9.75 -13.93
N TRP A 460 -13.92 -9.95 -14.99
CA TRP A 460 -13.21 -8.90 -15.70
C TRP A 460 -12.79 -9.38 -17.09
N SER A 461 -12.78 -8.49 -18.09
CA SER A 461 -12.49 -8.84 -19.48
C SER A 461 -11.01 -8.75 -19.82
N LEU A 462 -10.53 -9.58 -20.74
CA LEU A 462 -9.28 -9.34 -21.46
C LEU A 462 -9.40 -8.15 -22.43
N PRO A 463 -8.30 -7.44 -22.76
CA PRO A 463 -8.34 -6.35 -23.73
C PRO A 463 -8.77 -6.83 -25.12
N ARG A 464 -9.73 -6.12 -25.74
CA ARG A 464 -10.18 -6.39 -27.10
C ARG A 464 -10.16 -5.10 -27.94
N LYS A 465 -9.55 -5.17 -29.14
CA LYS A 465 -9.39 -4.03 -30.06
C LYS A 465 -9.91 -4.34 -31.47
N ASP A 466 -10.79 -5.34 -31.57
CA ASP A 466 -11.33 -5.89 -32.84
C ASP A 466 -12.42 -5.03 -33.48
N THR A 467 -13.00 -4.05 -32.78
CA THR A 467 -13.93 -3.05 -33.33
C THR A 467 -13.47 -1.65 -32.96
N GLU A 468 -14.02 -0.63 -33.65
CA GLU A 468 -13.68 0.78 -33.43
C GLU A 468 -13.97 1.23 -31.99
N VAL A 469 -15.13 0.86 -31.43
CA VAL A 469 -15.56 1.26 -30.11
C VAL A 469 -14.79 0.48 -29.02
N ARG A 470 -14.51 -0.81 -29.24
CA ARG A 470 -13.66 -1.60 -28.30
C ARG A 470 -12.24 -1.03 -28.23
N ALA A 471 -11.63 -0.74 -29.39
CA ALA A 471 -10.30 -0.14 -29.42
C ALA A 471 -10.26 1.23 -28.71
N TRP A 472 -11.31 2.04 -28.87
CA TRP A 472 -11.45 3.31 -28.17
C TRP A 472 -11.61 3.10 -26.64
N THR A 473 -12.44 2.15 -26.23
CA THR A 473 -12.64 1.84 -24.80
C THR A 473 -11.33 1.43 -24.14
N GLU A 474 -10.55 0.55 -24.77
CA GLU A 474 -9.23 0.16 -24.27
C GLU A 474 -8.28 1.36 -24.12
N LYS A 475 -8.30 2.24 -25.13
CA LYS A 475 -7.49 3.46 -25.09
C LYS A 475 -7.92 4.41 -23.97
N GLN A 476 -9.22 4.49 -23.64
CA GLN A 476 -9.69 5.28 -22.51
C GLN A 476 -9.23 4.68 -21.15
N LEU A 477 -9.27 3.36 -21.01
CA LEU A 477 -8.79 2.66 -19.81
C LEU A 477 -7.28 2.88 -19.58
N GLU A 478 -6.49 2.83 -20.66
CA GLU A 478 -5.06 3.16 -20.62
C GLU A 478 -4.85 4.64 -20.24
N ALA A 479 -5.55 5.57 -20.91
CA ALA A 479 -5.42 7.01 -20.71
C ALA A 479 -5.78 7.46 -19.29
N ALA A 480 -6.78 6.84 -18.66
CA ALA A 480 -7.13 7.12 -17.27
C ALA A 480 -5.98 6.78 -16.31
N CYS A 481 -5.35 5.60 -16.44
CA CYS A 481 -4.20 5.23 -15.63
C CYS A 481 -2.99 6.15 -15.88
N ASP A 482 -2.75 6.50 -17.15
CA ASP A 482 -1.69 7.41 -17.53
C ASP A 482 -1.87 8.80 -16.91
N PHE A 483 -3.09 9.31 -16.96
CA PHE A 483 -3.43 10.60 -16.35
C PHE A 483 -3.13 10.63 -14.85
N TYR A 484 -3.59 9.63 -14.08
CA TYR A 484 -3.33 9.60 -12.64
C TYR A 484 -1.85 9.43 -12.32
N GLY A 485 -1.12 8.60 -13.06
CA GLY A 485 0.33 8.50 -12.92
C GLY A 485 1.07 9.82 -13.17
N GLU A 486 0.60 10.62 -14.14
CA GLU A 486 1.12 11.96 -14.40
C GLU A 486 0.72 12.98 -13.32
N GLU A 487 -0.51 12.90 -12.78
CA GLU A 487 -0.97 13.80 -11.73
C GLU A 487 -0.24 13.56 -10.40
N VAL A 488 0.06 12.32 -10.01
CA VAL A 488 0.91 12.00 -8.85
C VAL A 488 2.24 12.74 -8.96
N GLU A 489 2.91 12.66 -10.12
CA GLU A 489 4.18 13.33 -10.36
C GLU A 489 4.04 14.86 -10.43
N ARG A 490 3.09 15.33 -11.21
CA ARG A 490 2.87 16.75 -11.49
C ARG A 490 2.42 17.54 -10.26
N ARG A 491 1.61 16.92 -9.42
CA ARG A 491 1.05 17.53 -8.20
C ARG A 491 1.84 17.19 -6.95
N SER A 492 2.87 16.37 -7.08
CA SER A 492 3.72 15.95 -5.96
C SER A 492 2.90 15.29 -4.83
N TRP A 493 2.08 14.30 -5.19
CA TRP A 493 1.31 13.54 -4.18
C TRP A 493 2.22 12.52 -3.47
N TYR A 494 3.20 13.08 -2.74
CA TYR A 494 4.23 12.37 -1.99
C TYR A 494 4.23 12.79 -0.53
N GLY A 495 4.98 12.09 0.28
CA GLY A 495 5.10 12.29 1.72
C GLY A 495 4.74 11.05 2.52
N LEU A 496 5.25 10.92 3.74
CA LEU A 496 5.14 9.71 4.55
C LEU A 496 3.70 9.20 4.69
N PHE A 497 2.75 10.12 4.94
CA PHE A 497 1.33 9.81 5.12
C PHE A 497 0.47 10.07 3.88
N ASN A 498 1.04 10.54 2.76
CA ASN A 498 0.28 10.90 1.56
C ASN A 498 0.56 9.96 0.38
N TYR A 499 1.78 9.43 0.30
CA TYR A 499 2.19 8.64 -0.86
C TYR A 499 1.32 7.41 -1.07
N GLY A 500 0.74 7.33 -2.26
CA GLY A 500 -0.12 6.22 -2.71
C GLY A 500 -1.57 6.61 -2.91
N ASP A 501 -2.07 7.65 -2.23
CA ASP A 501 -3.45 8.12 -2.40
C ASP A 501 -3.59 9.11 -3.55
N PHE A 502 -4.81 9.23 -4.06
CA PHE A 502 -5.22 10.18 -5.09
C PHE A 502 -6.07 11.28 -4.50
N MET A 503 -6.11 12.45 -5.18
CA MET A 503 -7.08 13.49 -4.85
C MET A 503 -8.46 13.15 -5.42
N HIS A 504 -9.50 13.49 -4.66
CA HIS A 504 -10.89 13.16 -4.95
C HIS A 504 -11.52 14.04 -6.05
N THR A 505 -11.49 15.36 -5.90
CA THR A 505 -12.21 16.29 -6.77
C THR A 505 -11.29 17.36 -7.37
N TYR A 506 -11.33 17.46 -8.70
CA TYR A 506 -10.66 18.53 -9.44
C TYR A 506 -11.52 19.78 -9.50
N GLU A 507 -10.89 20.95 -9.45
CA GLU A 507 -11.55 22.25 -9.57
C GLU A 507 -10.99 23.05 -10.75
N ALA A 508 -11.74 23.09 -11.83
CA ALA A 508 -11.35 23.76 -13.07
C ALA A 508 -11.10 25.26 -12.91
N SER A 509 -11.86 25.93 -12.04
CA SER A 509 -11.70 27.38 -11.81
C SER A 509 -10.35 27.78 -11.18
N ARG A 510 -9.72 26.85 -10.46
CA ARG A 510 -8.38 27.02 -9.87
C ARG A 510 -7.29 26.25 -10.62
N HIS A 511 -7.63 25.44 -11.60
CA HIS A 511 -6.75 24.50 -12.29
C HIS A 511 -5.96 23.59 -11.34
N GLN A 512 -6.63 23.11 -10.27
CA GLN A 512 -6.03 22.25 -9.24
C GLN A 512 -7.08 21.38 -8.54
N TRP A 513 -6.59 20.36 -7.83
CA TRP A 513 -7.42 19.53 -6.98
C TRP A 513 -7.81 20.26 -5.71
N ARG A 514 -8.95 19.89 -5.11
CA ARG A 514 -9.46 20.47 -3.87
C ARG A 514 -8.73 19.91 -2.64
N TRP A 515 -7.42 20.08 -2.60
CA TRP A 515 -6.57 19.58 -1.52
C TRP A 515 -6.86 20.21 -0.15
N ASP A 516 -7.51 21.35 -0.11
CA ASP A 516 -7.78 22.22 1.01
C ASP A 516 -9.25 22.25 1.45
N VAL A 517 -10.11 21.43 0.87
CA VAL A 517 -11.55 21.40 1.15
C VAL A 517 -11.93 20.04 1.73
N GLY A 518 -12.43 20.04 2.97
CA GLY A 518 -12.90 18.83 3.64
C GLY A 518 -13.99 18.13 2.83
N GLY A 519 -13.92 16.79 2.74
CA GLY A 519 -14.83 15.98 1.95
C GLY A 519 -14.56 15.94 0.45
N TYR A 520 -13.48 16.58 -0.03
CA TYR A 520 -13.14 16.66 -1.45
C TYR A 520 -11.66 16.48 -1.76
N ALA A 521 -10.83 16.22 -0.72
CA ALA A 521 -9.38 16.15 -0.86
C ALA A 521 -8.89 14.73 -1.18
N TRP A 522 -8.32 14.01 -0.23
CA TRP A 522 -7.81 12.66 -0.48
C TRP A 522 -8.94 11.65 -0.69
N ASP A 523 -8.81 10.79 -1.71
CA ASP A 523 -9.91 9.93 -2.18
C ASP A 523 -10.05 8.62 -1.37
N ASN A 524 -8.94 8.05 -0.93
CA ASN A 524 -8.81 6.70 -0.34
C ASN A 524 -9.40 5.59 -1.26
N THR A 525 -10.28 4.73 -0.73
CA THR A 525 -10.96 3.66 -1.49
C THR A 525 -12.38 4.04 -1.92
N GLU A 526 -12.79 5.28 -1.71
CA GLU A 526 -14.15 5.72 -2.03
C GLU A 526 -14.45 5.52 -3.52
N LEU A 527 -15.60 4.90 -3.82
CA LEU A 527 -15.96 4.51 -5.19
C LEU A 527 -14.94 3.60 -5.91
N THR A 528 -14.15 2.86 -5.13
CA THR A 528 -13.37 1.67 -5.55
C THR A 528 -12.25 1.88 -6.58
N PRO A 529 -11.40 2.94 -6.48
CA PRO A 529 -10.26 3.10 -7.38
C PRO A 529 -9.27 1.93 -7.30
N THR A 530 -9.14 1.27 -6.15
CA THR A 530 -8.33 0.07 -5.97
C THR A 530 -8.79 -1.09 -6.85
N TYR A 531 -10.10 -1.36 -6.94
CA TYR A 531 -10.63 -2.41 -7.81
C TYR A 531 -10.34 -2.12 -9.28
N TRP A 532 -10.61 -0.90 -9.73
CA TRP A 532 -10.27 -0.48 -11.09
C TRP A 532 -8.81 -0.75 -11.43
N LEU A 533 -7.88 -0.27 -10.59
CA LEU A 533 -6.44 -0.41 -10.85
C LEU A 533 -6.00 -1.88 -10.85
N TRP A 534 -6.48 -2.70 -9.90
CA TRP A 534 -6.12 -4.12 -9.88
C TRP A 534 -6.68 -4.89 -11.06
N LEU A 535 -7.93 -4.67 -11.46
CA LEU A 535 -8.49 -5.32 -12.64
C LEU A 535 -7.78 -4.86 -13.92
N GLN A 536 -7.48 -3.56 -14.04
CA GLN A 536 -6.70 -3.04 -15.19
C GLN A 536 -5.29 -3.64 -15.21
N PHE A 537 -4.66 -3.83 -14.07
CA PHE A 537 -3.38 -4.52 -13.98
C PHE A 537 -3.48 -5.99 -14.41
N LEU A 538 -4.42 -6.77 -13.87
CA LEU A 538 -4.60 -8.19 -14.17
C LEU A 538 -4.83 -8.45 -15.66
N ARG A 539 -5.56 -7.58 -16.33
CA ARG A 539 -5.88 -7.70 -17.76
C ARG A 539 -4.76 -7.27 -18.69
N THR A 540 -3.82 -6.44 -18.21
CA THR A 540 -2.77 -5.86 -19.09
C THR A 540 -1.35 -6.25 -18.71
N GLY A 541 -1.10 -6.65 -17.47
CA GLY A 541 0.24 -6.90 -16.95
C GLY A 541 1.12 -5.62 -16.81
N SER A 542 0.53 -4.42 -16.98
CA SER A 542 1.25 -3.15 -17.02
C SER A 542 1.96 -2.84 -15.69
N GLU A 543 3.27 -2.68 -15.72
CA GLU A 543 4.08 -2.29 -14.56
C GLU A 543 3.66 -0.93 -13.98
N ARG A 544 3.32 0.02 -14.83
CA ARG A 544 2.85 1.35 -14.40
C ARG A 544 1.55 1.27 -13.60
N VAL A 545 0.59 0.46 -14.07
CA VAL A 545 -0.68 0.24 -13.36
C VAL A 545 -0.41 -0.49 -12.04
N PHE A 546 0.50 -1.48 -12.03
CA PHE A 546 0.90 -2.17 -10.80
C PHE A 546 1.43 -1.20 -9.74
N ARG A 547 2.30 -0.27 -10.11
CA ARG A 547 2.85 0.73 -9.16
C ARG A 547 1.75 1.56 -8.53
N LEU A 548 0.79 2.03 -9.31
CA LEU A 548 -0.36 2.79 -8.78
C LEU A 548 -1.22 1.94 -7.85
N ALA A 549 -1.57 0.72 -8.28
CA ALA A 549 -2.37 -0.22 -7.50
C ALA A 549 -1.70 -0.62 -6.19
N GLU A 550 -0.39 -0.93 -6.24
CA GLU A 550 0.42 -1.27 -5.06
C GLU A 550 0.50 -0.10 -4.08
N ALA A 551 0.83 1.11 -4.56
CA ALA A 551 0.97 2.29 -3.72
C ALA A 551 -0.35 2.65 -3.04
N LEU A 552 -1.46 2.67 -3.80
CA LEU A 552 -2.79 2.93 -3.26
C LEU A 552 -3.23 1.87 -2.24
N SER A 553 -3.00 0.57 -2.52
CA SER A 553 -3.35 -0.49 -1.58
C SER A 553 -2.54 -0.42 -0.28
N ARG A 554 -1.23 -0.07 -0.34
CA ARG A 554 -0.40 0.12 0.84
C ARG A 554 -0.85 1.32 1.68
N HIS A 555 -1.17 2.43 1.02
CA HIS A 555 -1.65 3.62 1.69
C HIS A 555 -2.98 3.36 2.40
N THR A 556 -3.97 2.88 1.66
CA THR A 556 -5.34 2.72 2.17
C THR A 556 -5.47 1.61 3.22
N SER A 557 -4.57 0.63 3.22
CA SER A 557 -4.53 -0.42 4.26
C SER A 557 -3.82 0.00 5.54
N ASP A 558 -2.95 1.00 5.49
CA ASP A 558 -2.21 1.52 6.64
C ASP A 558 -2.82 2.82 7.18
N VAL A 559 -2.83 3.89 6.36
CA VAL A 559 -3.15 5.26 6.79
C VAL A 559 -4.65 5.49 6.94
N ASP A 560 -5.44 4.94 6.02
CA ASP A 560 -6.90 5.14 6.03
C ASP A 560 -7.64 4.14 6.90
N MET A 561 -6.95 3.16 7.48
CA MET A 561 -7.52 2.09 8.31
C MET A 561 -7.07 2.23 9.77
N TYR A 562 -7.95 1.81 10.70
CA TYR A 562 -7.64 1.75 12.12
C TYR A 562 -7.23 0.35 12.54
N HIS A 563 -6.07 0.25 13.21
CA HIS A 563 -5.46 -1.00 13.66
C HIS A 563 -5.57 -1.24 15.17
N PHE A 564 -5.95 -0.21 15.92
CA PHE A 564 -6.11 -0.23 17.36
C PHE A 564 -7.38 0.52 17.80
N GLY A 565 -7.75 0.33 19.07
CA GLY A 565 -8.86 1.04 19.69
C GLY A 565 -10.23 0.52 19.28
N GLU A 566 -11.25 1.29 19.60
CA GLU A 566 -12.66 0.93 19.37
C GLU A 566 -13.07 0.98 17.90
N MET A 567 -12.29 1.67 17.06
CA MET A 567 -12.53 1.79 15.62
C MET A 567 -11.73 0.76 14.79
N LYS A 568 -11.02 -0.19 15.43
CA LYS A 568 -10.21 -1.19 14.75
C LYS A 568 -10.99 -1.90 13.64
N GLY A 569 -10.40 -1.94 12.44
CA GLY A 569 -10.98 -2.57 11.27
C GLY A 569 -11.89 -1.66 10.44
N LEU A 570 -12.21 -0.45 10.91
CA LEU A 570 -12.90 0.56 10.12
C LEU A 570 -11.91 1.45 9.37
N GLY A 571 -12.34 2.05 8.28
CA GLY A 571 -11.55 3.02 7.52
C GLY A 571 -12.17 4.43 7.52
N SER A 572 -11.33 5.43 7.39
CA SER A 572 -11.72 6.84 7.32
C SER A 572 -12.12 7.22 5.90
N ARG A 573 -13.24 7.93 5.75
CA ARG A 573 -13.62 8.53 4.47
C ARG A 573 -12.67 9.68 4.08
N HIS A 574 -12.76 10.09 2.81
CA HIS A 574 -11.98 11.17 2.21
C HIS A 574 -12.01 12.48 3.00
N ASN A 575 -10.87 13.14 3.18
CA ASN A 575 -10.75 14.48 3.77
C ASN A 575 -9.38 15.10 3.47
N VAL A 576 -9.15 16.32 3.97
CA VAL A 576 -7.85 17.04 3.89
C VAL A 576 -6.75 16.31 4.69
N ARG A 577 -7.08 15.81 5.88
CA ARG A 577 -6.30 14.81 6.60
C ARG A 577 -6.95 13.44 6.39
N HIS A 578 -6.18 12.42 6.06
CA HIS A 578 -6.69 11.08 5.76
C HIS A 578 -7.63 10.53 6.84
N TRP A 579 -7.31 10.77 8.11
CA TRP A 579 -8.15 10.40 9.27
C TRP A 579 -9.13 11.49 9.70
N GLY A 580 -9.23 12.61 8.96
CA GLY A 580 -9.96 13.79 9.36
C GLY A 580 -11.49 13.67 9.30
N CYS A 581 -12.04 12.72 8.55
CA CYS A 581 -13.48 12.49 8.49
C CYS A 581 -13.99 11.80 9.75
N PRO A 582 -15.04 12.30 10.43
CA PRO A 582 -15.65 11.62 11.57
C PRO A 582 -16.34 10.29 11.19
N CYS A 583 -16.68 10.09 9.92
CA CYS A 583 -17.32 8.86 9.45
C CYS A 583 -16.29 7.76 9.24
N LYS A 584 -16.31 6.74 10.12
CA LYS A 584 -15.51 5.53 9.98
C LYS A 584 -16.41 4.39 9.56
N GLU A 585 -16.05 3.75 8.45
CA GLU A 585 -16.93 2.78 7.78
C GLU A 585 -16.18 1.53 7.33
N PRO A 586 -16.81 0.33 7.33
CA PRO A 586 -16.15 -0.91 6.94
C PRO A 586 -15.81 -0.98 5.45
N ARG A 587 -16.54 -0.27 4.59
CA ARG A 587 -16.34 -0.25 3.14
C ARG A 587 -15.02 0.37 2.70
N VAL A 588 -14.45 1.28 3.51
CA VAL A 588 -13.15 1.92 3.21
C VAL A 588 -11.98 0.96 3.43
N SER A 589 -12.08 0.09 4.43
CA SER A 589 -11.02 -0.83 4.87
C SER A 589 -11.27 -2.30 4.52
N MET A 590 -12.28 -2.60 3.71
CA MET A 590 -12.62 -4.00 3.41
C MET A 590 -11.48 -4.75 2.71
N ALA A 591 -11.32 -6.02 3.04
CA ALA A 591 -10.27 -6.89 2.52
C ALA A 591 -10.19 -6.93 0.98
N GLY A 592 -11.32 -6.80 0.29
CA GLY A 592 -11.41 -6.81 -1.17
C GLY A 592 -10.50 -5.79 -1.85
N HIS A 593 -10.26 -4.62 -1.25
CA HIS A 593 -9.36 -3.60 -1.78
C HIS A 593 -7.88 -4.01 -1.78
N HIS A 594 -7.50 -4.93 -0.87
CA HIS A 594 -6.09 -5.23 -0.58
C HIS A 594 -5.68 -6.66 -0.96
N ARG A 595 -6.64 -7.58 -1.11
CA ARG A 595 -6.42 -8.99 -1.46
C ARG A 595 -5.51 -9.20 -2.66
N PRO A 596 -5.64 -8.46 -3.79
CA PRO A 596 -4.78 -8.68 -4.93
C PRO A 596 -3.30 -8.48 -4.60
N LEU A 597 -2.95 -7.43 -3.85
CA LEU A 597 -1.58 -7.20 -3.42
C LEU A 597 -1.05 -8.35 -2.55
N TYR A 598 -1.84 -8.81 -1.59
CA TYR A 598 -1.47 -9.93 -0.73
C TYR A 598 -1.20 -11.22 -1.52
N TYR A 599 -2.14 -11.61 -2.37
CA TYR A 599 -2.05 -12.87 -3.08
C TYR A 599 -1.01 -12.87 -4.21
N LEU A 600 -0.83 -11.76 -4.91
CA LEU A 600 0.15 -11.67 -6.00
C LEU A 600 1.59 -11.49 -5.52
N THR A 601 1.81 -10.84 -4.39
CA THR A 601 3.16 -10.49 -3.90
C THR A 601 3.56 -11.15 -2.58
N GLY A 602 2.62 -11.80 -1.90
CA GLY A 602 2.87 -12.41 -0.59
C GLY A 602 3.18 -11.40 0.52
N ASP A 603 2.72 -10.16 0.40
CA ASP A 603 2.98 -9.11 1.39
C ASP A 603 2.31 -9.40 2.74
N ARG A 604 3.12 -9.63 3.77
CA ARG A 604 2.64 -10.05 5.09
C ARG A 604 1.94 -8.92 5.84
N ARG A 605 2.31 -7.66 5.61
CA ARG A 605 1.64 -6.51 6.24
C ARG A 605 0.20 -6.40 5.77
N ILE A 606 -0.05 -6.60 4.49
CA ILE A 606 -1.41 -6.64 3.94
C ILE A 606 -2.22 -7.80 4.55
N GLY A 607 -1.56 -8.93 4.81
CA GLY A 607 -2.16 -10.05 5.55
C GLY A 607 -2.67 -9.66 6.93
N ASP A 608 -1.89 -8.85 7.69
CA ASP A 608 -2.32 -8.31 8.99
C ASP A 608 -3.51 -7.35 8.86
N CYS A 609 -3.48 -6.46 7.85
CA CYS A 609 -4.57 -5.50 7.64
C CYS A 609 -5.90 -6.20 7.34
N MET A 610 -5.87 -7.27 6.52
CA MET A 610 -7.06 -8.09 6.27
C MET A 610 -7.55 -8.84 7.52
N GLU A 611 -6.65 -9.22 8.44
CA GLU A 611 -7.03 -9.79 9.73
C GLU A 611 -7.64 -8.73 10.66
N ASP A 612 -7.04 -7.53 10.72
CA ASP A 612 -7.58 -6.40 11.48
C ASP A 612 -8.98 -6.02 11.01
N SER A 613 -9.28 -6.09 9.70
CA SER A 613 -10.58 -5.77 9.13
C SER A 613 -11.73 -6.67 9.63
N LEU A 614 -11.43 -7.87 10.16
CA LEU A 614 -12.44 -8.75 10.75
C LEU A 614 -13.10 -8.14 12.00
N GLN A 615 -12.40 -7.21 12.66
CA GLN A 615 -12.94 -6.53 13.83
C GLN A 615 -14.01 -5.49 13.46
N ALA A 616 -14.12 -5.10 12.18
CA ALA A 616 -15.06 -4.06 11.72
C ALA A 616 -16.50 -4.28 12.18
N ALA A 617 -17.00 -5.53 12.18
CA ALA A 617 -18.37 -5.84 12.59
C ALA A 617 -18.66 -5.39 14.05
N GLU A 618 -17.74 -5.66 14.97
CA GLU A 618 -17.86 -5.23 16.38
C GLU A 618 -17.64 -3.72 16.53
N SER A 619 -16.70 -3.15 15.77
CA SER A 619 -16.36 -1.73 15.83
C SER A 619 -17.48 -0.81 15.35
N LEU A 620 -18.51 -1.34 14.65
CA LEU A 620 -19.72 -0.58 14.33
C LEU A 620 -20.41 -0.03 15.60
N ARG A 621 -20.23 -0.67 16.75
CA ARG A 621 -20.76 -0.22 18.05
C ARG A 621 -20.22 1.14 18.48
N ALA A 622 -19.03 1.49 18.03
CA ALA A 622 -18.40 2.79 18.33
C ALA A 622 -19.00 3.94 17.50
N MET A 623 -19.67 3.62 16.38
CA MET A 623 -20.13 4.62 15.42
C MET A 623 -21.61 4.98 15.64
N PRO A 624 -21.93 6.27 15.90
CA PRO A 624 -23.30 6.69 16.20
C PRO A 624 -24.33 6.37 15.12
N TRP A 625 -23.96 6.42 13.85
CA TRP A 625 -24.88 6.17 12.73
C TRP A 625 -25.20 4.69 12.51
N PHE A 626 -24.39 3.77 13.05
CA PHE A 626 -24.72 2.33 13.07
C PHE A 626 -25.49 1.90 14.33
N ARG A 627 -25.41 2.70 15.40
CA ARG A 627 -26.02 2.38 16.69
C ARG A 627 -27.37 3.09 16.85
N ARG A 628 -28.36 2.37 17.35
CA ARG A 628 -29.62 2.93 17.75
C ARG A 628 -29.63 3.34 19.23
N GLU A 629 -30.70 4.04 19.64
CA GLU A 629 -30.86 4.49 21.02
C GLU A 629 -30.92 3.32 22.03
N ASP A 630 -31.47 2.17 21.64
CA ASP A 630 -31.51 0.95 22.43
C ASP A 630 -30.19 0.15 22.43
N GLY A 631 -29.16 0.62 21.72
CA GLY A 631 -27.85 -0.03 21.59
C GLY A 631 -27.77 -1.10 20.51
N SER A 632 -28.87 -1.45 19.83
CA SER A 632 -28.86 -2.37 18.69
C SER A 632 -28.17 -1.72 17.49
N LEU A 633 -27.62 -2.55 16.55
CA LEU A 633 -26.95 -2.09 15.37
C LEU A 633 -27.83 -2.13 14.13
N ARG A 634 -27.50 -1.28 13.17
CA ARG A 634 -28.07 -1.29 11.82
C ARG A 634 -26.96 -1.17 10.80
N VAL A 635 -27.12 -1.81 9.64
CA VAL A 635 -26.20 -1.74 8.51
C VAL A 635 -26.98 -1.54 7.22
N ARG A 636 -26.32 -0.95 6.23
CA ARG A 636 -26.81 -0.91 4.85
C ARG A 636 -26.41 -2.20 4.14
N SER A 637 -27.31 -2.75 3.34
CA SER A 637 -27.02 -3.99 2.58
C SER A 637 -25.86 -3.80 1.59
N GLY A 638 -25.76 -2.63 0.96
CA GLY A 638 -24.74 -2.31 -0.03
C GLY A 638 -23.37 -2.06 0.60
N PRO A 639 -23.10 -0.87 1.15
CA PRO A 639 -21.72 -0.51 1.49
C PRO A 639 -21.20 -1.22 2.76
N ASP A 640 -22.09 -1.56 3.71
CA ASP A 640 -21.64 -2.07 5.00
C ASP A 640 -21.61 -3.60 5.04
N TRP A 641 -22.75 -4.26 4.78
CA TRP A 641 -22.82 -5.71 4.79
C TRP A 641 -21.93 -6.34 3.70
N SER A 642 -21.85 -5.75 2.49
CA SER A 642 -20.94 -6.25 1.46
C SER A 642 -19.48 -6.19 1.90
N ALA A 643 -19.07 -5.13 2.61
CA ALA A 643 -17.72 -5.02 3.14
C ALA A 643 -17.43 -6.08 4.21
N LEU A 644 -18.39 -6.34 5.10
CA LEU A 644 -18.27 -7.42 6.08
C LEU A 644 -18.19 -8.78 5.40
N VAL A 645 -18.99 -9.02 4.34
CA VAL A 645 -18.93 -10.24 3.52
C VAL A 645 -17.54 -10.39 2.89
N SER A 646 -16.97 -9.30 2.35
CA SER A 646 -15.60 -9.30 1.82
C SER A 646 -14.56 -9.76 2.85
N ASN A 647 -14.65 -9.24 4.07
CA ASN A 647 -13.77 -9.60 5.17
C ASN A 647 -13.93 -11.08 5.58
N TRP A 648 -15.17 -11.53 5.76
CA TRP A 648 -15.48 -12.91 6.16
C TRP A 648 -15.12 -13.92 5.08
N MET A 649 -15.38 -13.60 3.80
CA MET A 649 -15.02 -14.48 2.69
C MET A 649 -13.50 -14.64 2.58
N THR A 650 -12.75 -13.53 2.71
CA THR A 650 -11.29 -13.55 2.75
C THR A 650 -10.75 -14.35 3.94
N ALA A 651 -11.37 -14.21 5.12
CA ALA A 651 -10.99 -15.02 6.27
C ALA A 651 -11.32 -16.51 6.07
N TYR A 652 -12.46 -16.82 5.45
CA TYR A 652 -12.84 -18.21 5.15
C TYR A 652 -11.85 -18.87 4.18
N GLU A 653 -11.50 -18.23 3.08
CA GLU A 653 -10.55 -18.80 2.12
C GLU A 653 -9.12 -18.97 2.72
N ARG A 654 -8.71 -18.11 3.67
CA ARG A 654 -7.42 -18.20 4.35
C ARG A 654 -7.37 -19.28 5.44
N THR A 655 -8.47 -19.56 6.12
CA THR A 655 -8.48 -20.39 7.33
C THR A 655 -9.36 -21.63 7.24
N LEU A 656 -10.33 -21.65 6.33
CA LEU A 656 -11.45 -22.60 6.27
C LEU A 656 -12.25 -22.69 7.57
N ASP A 657 -12.20 -21.68 8.43
CA ASP A 657 -13.05 -21.62 9.62
C ASP A 657 -14.53 -21.46 9.19
N PRO A 658 -15.38 -22.47 9.45
CA PRO A 658 -16.76 -22.48 8.97
C PRO A 658 -17.63 -21.37 9.59
N ARG A 659 -17.16 -20.70 10.66
CA ARG A 659 -17.85 -19.55 11.27
C ARG A 659 -18.10 -18.46 10.24
N TRP A 660 -17.07 -18.11 9.46
CA TRP A 660 -17.16 -17.03 8.48
C TRP A 660 -18.15 -17.31 7.37
N ARG A 661 -18.11 -18.55 6.85
CA ARG A 661 -19.08 -18.99 5.85
C ARG A 661 -20.52 -18.96 6.38
N LYS A 662 -20.74 -19.41 7.62
CA LYS A 662 -22.08 -19.39 8.26
C LYS A 662 -22.62 -17.98 8.40
N MET A 663 -21.79 -16.98 8.76
CA MET A 663 -22.21 -15.59 8.86
C MET A 663 -22.66 -15.03 7.51
N ILE A 664 -21.94 -15.37 6.44
CA ILE A 664 -22.32 -14.98 5.07
C ILE A 664 -23.65 -15.64 4.65
N GLU A 665 -23.75 -16.96 4.81
CA GLU A 665 -24.95 -17.75 4.47
C GLU A 665 -26.17 -17.28 5.27
N GLN A 666 -25.98 -16.89 6.54
CA GLN A 666 -27.03 -16.32 7.37
C GLN A 666 -27.58 -15.03 6.77
N GLY A 667 -26.75 -14.09 6.43
CA GLY A 667 -27.17 -12.83 5.81
C GLY A 667 -27.83 -13.03 4.44
N ILE A 668 -27.37 -13.98 3.63
CA ILE A 668 -28.01 -14.35 2.35
C ILE A 668 -29.43 -14.89 2.60
N GLU A 669 -29.59 -15.79 3.57
CA GLU A 669 -30.87 -16.38 3.90
C GLU A 669 -31.85 -15.34 4.47
N ASP A 670 -31.36 -14.39 5.25
CA ASP A 670 -32.19 -13.30 5.79
C ASP A 670 -32.67 -12.37 4.66
N LEU A 671 -31.82 -12.00 3.75
CA LEU A 671 -32.18 -11.22 2.56
C LEU A 671 -33.17 -11.95 1.67
N ARG A 672 -32.98 -13.26 1.46
CA ARG A 672 -33.89 -14.12 0.67
C ARG A 672 -35.32 -14.10 1.19
N LYS A 673 -35.52 -13.99 2.52
CA LYS A 673 -36.85 -13.95 3.18
C LYS A 673 -37.53 -12.59 3.04
N THR A 674 -36.85 -11.57 2.58
CA THR A 674 -37.45 -10.25 2.39
C THR A 674 -38.22 -10.15 1.07
N PRO A 675 -39.12 -9.17 0.91
CA PRO A 675 -39.95 -9.08 -0.31
C PRO A 675 -39.18 -8.93 -1.62
N LEU A 676 -38.06 -8.19 -1.60
CA LEU A 676 -37.28 -7.85 -2.79
C LEU A 676 -35.79 -8.23 -2.69
N GLY A 677 -35.37 -9.04 -1.72
CA GLY A 677 -33.97 -9.40 -1.51
C GLY A 677 -33.10 -8.17 -1.21
N LEU A 678 -32.00 -8.01 -1.90
CA LEU A 678 -31.10 -6.84 -1.79
C LEU A 678 -31.83 -5.49 -1.96
N SER A 679 -32.93 -5.46 -2.73
CA SER A 679 -33.72 -4.25 -2.96
C SER A 679 -34.77 -3.97 -1.88
N SER A 680 -34.96 -4.84 -0.88
CA SER A 680 -36.02 -4.72 0.14
C SER A 680 -35.81 -3.53 1.05
N GLY A 681 -34.59 -3.16 1.31
CA GLY A 681 -34.29 -2.01 2.11
C GLY A 681 -32.82 -1.62 1.95
N PRO A 682 -32.48 -0.36 2.13
CA PRO A 682 -31.09 -0.01 2.28
C PRO A 682 -30.54 -0.34 3.65
N GLN A 683 -31.40 -0.44 4.68
CA GLN A 683 -30.98 -0.66 6.06
C GLN A 683 -31.66 -1.89 6.68
N PHE A 684 -30.91 -2.59 7.52
CA PHE A 684 -31.31 -3.77 8.26
C PHE A 684 -30.79 -3.66 9.70
N GLY A 685 -31.53 -4.21 10.67
CA GLY A 685 -30.96 -4.54 11.98
C GLY A 685 -29.81 -5.53 11.79
N PHE A 686 -28.78 -5.48 12.62
CA PHE A 686 -27.57 -6.28 12.46
C PHE A 686 -27.05 -6.87 13.77
N SER A 687 -26.68 -8.15 13.75
CA SER A 687 -26.02 -8.85 14.85
C SER A 687 -24.59 -9.21 14.41
N PRO A 688 -23.55 -8.61 15.02
CA PRO A 688 -22.16 -8.91 14.67
C PRO A 688 -21.70 -10.31 15.11
N GLU A 689 -22.40 -10.93 16.08
CA GLU A 689 -22.05 -12.22 16.66
C GLU A 689 -22.27 -13.38 15.68
N ASP A 690 -23.32 -13.31 14.86
CA ASP A 690 -23.76 -14.38 13.96
C ASP A 690 -24.05 -13.92 12.52
N GLY A 691 -23.93 -12.62 12.22
CA GLY A 691 -24.15 -12.06 10.89
C GLY A 691 -25.62 -11.87 10.50
N HIS A 692 -26.58 -12.02 11.45
CA HIS A 692 -28.01 -11.86 11.21
C HIS A 692 -28.37 -10.46 10.70
N LEU A 693 -29.21 -10.41 9.66
CA LEU A 693 -29.86 -9.21 9.13
C LEU A 693 -31.37 -9.26 9.45
N THR A 694 -31.87 -8.28 10.17
CA THR A 694 -33.27 -8.17 10.49
C THR A 694 -33.96 -7.15 9.59
N TYR A 695 -34.94 -7.62 8.80
CA TYR A 695 -35.72 -6.72 7.94
C TYR A 695 -36.74 -5.96 8.78
N GLU A 696 -36.74 -4.63 8.66
CA GLU A 696 -37.51 -3.73 9.51
C GLU A 696 -38.74 -3.11 8.82
N GLY A 697 -38.96 -3.48 7.58
CA GLY A 697 -40.09 -2.96 6.81
C GLY A 697 -39.98 -1.48 6.40
N GLU A 698 -38.98 -0.75 6.90
CA GLU A 698 -38.79 0.63 6.53
C GLU A 698 -38.10 0.75 5.17
N MET A 699 -38.80 1.36 4.22
CA MET A 699 -38.34 1.53 2.86
C MET A 699 -38.10 2.99 2.46
N SER A 700 -38.34 3.96 3.37
CA SER A 700 -38.30 5.39 3.01
C SER A 700 -36.95 6.07 3.26
N GLY A 701 -36.56 6.97 2.39
CA GLY A 701 -35.61 8.05 2.64
C GLY A 701 -34.14 7.80 2.38
N VAL A 702 -33.67 6.61 1.96
CA VAL A 702 -32.26 6.35 1.67
C VAL A 702 -32.06 6.04 0.19
N SER A 703 -31.09 6.70 -0.44
CA SER A 703 -30.74 6.45 -1.83
C SER A 703 -30.11 5.07 -2.01
N MET A 704 -30.53 4.37 -3.07
CA MET A 704 -30.06 3.03 -3.40
C MET A 704 -28.67 3.02 -4.04
N HIS A 705 -28.12 4.17 -4.49
CA HIS A 705 -26.86 4.22 -5.26
C HIS A 705 -25.68 3.60 -4.51
N LEU A 706 -25.63 3.71 -3.17
CA LEU A 706 -24.54 3.13 -2.36
C LEU A 706 -24.44 1.61 -2.47
N GLN A 707 -25.51 0.92 -2.89
CA GLN A 707 -25.46 -0.54 -3.12
C GLN A 707 -24.55 -0.90 -4.30
N ALA A 708 -24.40 0.01 -5.26
CA ALA A 708 -23.76 -0.28 -6.53
C ALA A 708 -22.35 0.32 -6.66
N CYS A 709 -22.05 1.41 -5.92
CA CYS A 709 -20.82 2.17 -6.15
C CYS A 709 -19.67 1.91 -5.15
N MET A 710 -19.89 1.09 -4.13
CA MET A 710 -18.93 0.87 -3.05
C MET A 710 -18.39 -0.58 -3.01
N GLY A 711 -18.25 -1.22 -4.15
CA GLY A 711 -17.73 -2.59 -4.26
C GLY A 711 -18.74 -3.70 -3.93
N GLY A 712 -20.01 -3.35 -3.67
CA GLY A 712 -21.03 -4.34 -3.30
C GLY A 712 -21.28 -5.38 -4.38
N THR A 713 -21.40 -4.94 -5.64
CA THR A 713 -21.68 -5.84 -6.76
C THR A 713 -20.54 -6.83 -6.98
N GLU A 714 -19.31 -6.34 -7.00
CA GLU A 714 -18.08 -7.13 -7.18
C GLU A 714 -17.99 -8.22 -6.11
N ILE A 715 -18.20 -7.84 -4.85
CA ILE A 715 -18.17 -8.76 -3.70
C ILE A 715 -19.28 -9.81 -3.79
N TRP A 716 -20.51 -9.41 -4.09
CA TRP A 716 -21.64 -10.35 -4.14
C TRP A 716 -21.52 -11.36 -5.27
N LEU A 717 -21.06 -10.92 -6.47
CA LEU A 717 -20.86 -11.83 -7.60
C LEU A 717 -19.73 -12.83 -7.32
N GLU A 718 -18.60 -12.37 -6.77
CA GLU A 718 -17.51 -13.26 -6.40
C GLU A 718 -17.94 -14.23 -5.28
N THR A 719 -18.66 -13.75 -4.26
CA THR A 719 -19.18 -14.57 -3.16
C THR A 719 -20.17 -15.61 -3.66
N ALA A 720 -21.09 -15.23 -4.56
CA ALA A 720 -22.04 -16.16 -5.17
C ALA A 720 -21.33 -17.29 -5.91
N GLU A 721 -20.29 -16.99 -6.67
CA GLU A 721 -19.48 -17.98 -7.39
C GLU A 721 -18.72 -18.88 -6.41
N ARG A 722 -18.04 -18.31 -5.42
CA ARG A 722 -17.22 -19.04 -4.43
C ARG A 722 -18.02 -19.99 -3.55
N LEU A 723 -19.23 -19.61 -3.17
CA LEU A 723 -20.12 -20.43 -2.36
C LEU A 723 -21.10 -21.28 -3.16
N GLY A 724 -21.14 -21.09 -4.50
CA GLY A 724 -22.14 -21.73 -5.35
C GLY A 724 -23.57 -21.27 -5.04
N SER A 725 -23.72 -20.04 -4.54
CA SER A 725 -25.03 -19.51 -4.13
C SER A 725 -25.79 -18.92 -5.30
N ARG A 726 -26.70 -19.72 -5.86
CA ARG A 726 -27.62 -19.27 -6.90
C ARG A 726 -28.56 -18.18 -6.39
N GLU A 727 -28.99 -18.29 -5.13
CA GLU A 727 -29.84 -17.32 -4.47
C GLU A 727 -29.25 -15.91 -4.45
N LEU A 728 -27.97 -15.78 -4.10
CA LEU A 728 -27.30 -14.48 -4.10
C LEU A 728 -27.15 -13.93 -5.53
N ALA A 729 -26.76 -14.77 -6.48
CA ALA A 729 -26.65 -14.40 -7.89
C ALA A 729 -27.99 -13.88 -8.45
N ASP A 730 -29.11 -14.55 -8.16
CA ASP A 730 -30.46 -14.15 -8.57
C ASP A 730 -30.90 -12.84 -7.89
N MET A 731 -30.57 -12.64 -6.60
CA MET A 731 -30.83 -11.36 -5.90
C MET A 731 -30.06 -10.21 -6.54
N VAL A 732 -28.81 -10.42 -6.94
CA VAL A 732 -28.00 -9.40 -7.64
C VAL A 732 -28.62 -9.07 -9.00
N ALA A 733 -29.04 -10.09 -9.77
CA ALA A 733 -29.70 -9.90 -11.06
C ALA A 733 -31.02 -9.11 -10.92
N ARG A 734 -31.86 -9.48 -9.95
CA ARG A 734 -33.10 -8.75 -9.65
C ARG A 734 -32.85 -7.31 -9.25
N ASN A 735 -31.84 -7.06 -8.40
CA ASN A 735 -31.46 -5.72 -8.01
C ASN A 735 -30.97 -4.90 -9.20
N GLY A 736 -30.11 -5.47 -10.07
CA GLY A 736 -29.65 -4.86 -11.32
C GLY A 736 -30.80 -4.49 -12.27
N ARG A 737 -31.82 -5.33 -12.36
CA ARG A 737 -33.05 -5.02 -13.12
C ARG A 737 -33.77 -3.79 -12.53
N PHE A 738 -33.92 -3.69 -11.21
CA PHE A 738 -34.54 -2.51 -10.61
C PHE A 738 -33.73 -1.22 -10.82
N PHE A 739 -32.42 -1.29 -10.84
CA PHE A 739 -31.57 -0.15 -11.20
C PHE A 739 -31.71 0.27 -12.67
N PHE A 740 -32.01 -0.67 -13.56
CA PHE A 740 -32.20 -0.42 -15.00
C PHE A 740 -33.53 0.25 -15.31
N LEU A 741 -34.62 -0.15 -14.68
CA LEU A 741 -35.99 0.29 -14.95
C LEU A 741 -36.19 1.78 -14.63
N ASN A 742 -37.08 2.43 -15.36
CA ASN A 742 -37.57 3.78 -15.00
C ASN A 742 -38.49 3.72 -13.75
N ALA A 743 -38.86 4.87 -13.20
CA ALA A 743 -39.63 4.97 -11.97
C ALA A 743 -40.99 4.26 -12.03
N GLU A 744 -41.72 4.40 -13.14
CA GLU A 744 -43.05 3.81 -13.33
C GLU A 744 -43.00 2.28 -13.50
N GLU A 745 -42.01 1.80 -14.26
CA GLU A 745 -41.76 0.36 -14.41
C GLU A 745 -41.34 -0.27 -13.09
N ARG A 746 -40.44 0.41 -12.37
CA ARG A 746 -39.98 -0.03 -11.07
C ARG A 746 -41.12 -0.11 -10.04
N LYS A 747 -41.97 0.92 -9.98
CA LYS A 747 -43.18 0.92 -9.15
C LYS A 747 -44.06 -0.28 -9.46
N ARG A 748 -44.33 -0.52 -10.74
CA ARG A 748 -45.16 -1.65 -11.18
C ARG A 748 -44.58 -3.00 -10.82
N GLU A 749 -43.29 -3.23 -11.13
CA GLU A 749 -42.61 -4.52 -10.89
C GLU A 749 -42.31 -4.79 -9.41
N SER A 750 -42.21 -3.76 -8.59
CA SER A 750 -42.05 -3.90 -7.15
C SER A 750 -43.37 -3.83 -6.36
N GLU A 751 -44.53 -3.83 -7.03
CA GLU A 751 -45.85 -3.67 -6.40
C GLU A 751 -45.92 -2.41 -5.52
N GLY A 752 -45.26 -1.33 -5.91
CA GLY A 752 -45.20 -0.08 -5.17
C GLY A 752 -44.12 0.01 -4.09
N LEU A 753 -43.44 -1.08 -3.79
CA LEU A 753 -42.45 -1.13 -2.68
C LEU A 753 -41.22 -0.23 -2.92
N LEU A 754 -40.89 0.10 -4.17
CA LEU A 754 -39.78 0.97 -4.55
C LEU A 754 -40.24 2.35 -5.05
N GLU A 755 -41.50 2.71 -4.80
CA GLU A 755 -42.04 4.03 -5.20
C GLU A 755 -41.29 5.15 -4.45
N GLY A 756 -40.90 6.22 -5.20
CA GLY A 756 -40.22 7.38 -4.64
C GLY A 756 -38.77 7.17 -4.23
N ARG A 757 -38.16 6.02 -4.55
CA ARG A 757 -36.73 5.78 -4.28
C ARG A 757 -35.86 6.27 -5.41
N GLU A 758 -34.71 6.83 -5.00
CA GLU A 758 -33.65 7.25 -5.93
C GLU A 758 -32.61 6.13 -6.10
N PHE A 759 -32.31 5.81 -7.35
CA PHE A 759 -31.35 4.76 -7.73
C PHE A 759 -29.98 5.30 -8.19
N GLY A 760 -29.82 6.61 -8.26
CA GLY A 760 -28.57 7.27 -8.61
C GLY A 760 -28.22 7.20 -10.12
N SER A 761 -26.99 7.57 -10.44
CA SER A 761 -26.49 7.58 -11.81
C SER A 761 -26.31 6.16 -12.38
N PRO A 762 -26.60 5.95 -13.68
CA PRO A 762 -26.37 4.67 -14.36
C PRO A 762 -24.93 4.15 -14.27
N ILE A 763 -23.94 5.05 -14.15
CA ILE A 763 -22.53 4.68 -14.04
C ILE A 763 -22.26 3.73 -12.88
N TYR A 764 -22.90 3.94 -11.73
CA TYR A 764 -22.64 3.14 -10.52
C TYR A 764 -23.13 1.71 -10.63
N SER A 765 -24.24 1.49 -11.35
CA SER A 765 -24.94 0.20 -11.38
C SER A 765 -24.77 -0.57 -12.69
N ALA A 766 -23.94 -0.06 -13.64
CA ALA A 766 -23.77 -0.68 -14.95
C ALA A 766 -23.37 -2.17 -14.87
N GLU A 767 -22.49 -2.55 -13.96
CA GLU A 767 -22.07 -3.94 -13.72
C GLU A 767 -23.23 -4.81 -13.25
N MET A 768 -23.97 -4.37 -12.24
CA MET A 768 -25.13 -5.11 -11.70
C MET A 768 -26.23 -5.25 -12.74
N GLN A 769 -26.44 -4.22 -13.56
CA GLN A 769 -27.35 -4.24 -14.71
C GLN A 769 -26.85 -5.21 -15.78
N ALA A 770 -25.55 -5.22 -16.08
CA ALA A 770 -24.93 -6.15 -17.03
C ALA A 770 -25.09 -7.61 -16.57
N TRP A 771 -24.94 -7.87 -15.27
CA TRP A 771 -25.25 -9.17 -14.72
C TRP A 771 -26.72 -9.57 -14.93
N ALA A 772 -27.67 -8.66 -14.71
CA ALA A 772 -29.08 -8.90 -14.94
C ALA A 772 -29.38 -9.18 -16.44
N ALA A 773 -28.81 -8.42 -17.35
CA ALA A 773 -28.97 -8.62 -18.78
C ALA A 773 -28.42 -9.99 -19.22
N ARG A 774 -27.24 -10.38 -18.74
CA ARG A 774 -26.63 -11.69 -18.99
C ARG A 774 -27.53 -12.85 -18.50
N GLU A 775 -27.96 -12.80 -17.22
CA GLU A 775 -28.76 -13.86 -16.63
C GLU A 775 -30.15 -14.03 -17.28
N THR A 776 -30.72 -12.95 -17.83
CA THR A 776 -31.99 -12.99 -18.55
C THR A 776 -31.87 -13.18 -20.06
N GLY A 777 -30.64 -13.07 -20.61
CA GLY A 777 -30.45 -13.08 -22.06
C GLY A 777 -31.05 -11.87 -22.78
N ASP A 778 -31.22 -10.73 -22.07
CA ASP A 778 -31.86 -9.52 -22.59
C ASP A 778 -30.83 -8.67 -23.35
N ALA A 779 -30.67 -8.93 -24.67
CA ALA A 779 -29.80 -8.19 -25.55
C ALA A 779 -30.20 -6.69 -25.69
N GLY A 780 -31.48 -6.37 -25.56
CA GLY A 780 -31.94 -4.97 -25.58
C GLY A 780 -31.50 -4.20 -24.36
N MET A 781 -31.60 -4.84 -23.17
CA MET A 781 -31.08 -4.29 -21.94
C MET A 781 -29.54 -4.12 -22.02
N ALA A 782 -28.82 -5.10 -22.54
CA ALA A 782 -27.37 -5.06 -22.66
C ALA A 782 -26.91 -3.93 -23.60
N ALA A 783 -27.54 -3.75 -24.77
CA ALA A 783 -27.25 -2.66 -25.69
C ALA A 783 -27.52 -1.28 -25.05
N GLU A 784 -28.62 -1.13 -24.30
CA GLU A 784 -28.95 0.12 -23.60
C GLU A 784 -27.91 0.42 -22.45
N ILE A 785 -27.41 -0.60 -21.77
CA ILE A 785 -26.34 -0.43 -20.76
C ILE A 785 -25.09 0.13 -21.42
N TRP A 786 -24.66 -0.44 -22.54
CA TRP A 786 -23.52 0.07 -23.30
C TRP A 786 -23.74 1.48 -23.80
N ARG A 787 -24.90 1.78 -24.38
CA ARG A 787 -25.25 3.14 -24.83
C ARG A 787 -25.09 4.15 -23.68
N ARG A 788 -25.60 3.82 -22.48
CA ARG A 788 -25.49 4.68 -21.31
C ARG A 788 -24.03 4.83 -20.86
N LEU A 789 -23.32 3.72 -20.67
CA LEU A 789 -21.95 3.73 -20.13
C LEU A 789 -20.97 4.45 -21.07
N LEU A 790 -20.98 4.13 -22.36
CA LEU A 790 -20.11 4.78 -23.34
C LEU A 790 -20.48 6.24 -23.55
N GLY A 791 -21.76 6.55 -23.62
CA GLY A 791 -22.27 7.91 -23.84
C GLY A 791 -22.00 8.87 -22.65
N LEU A 792 -21.65 8.37 -21.47
CA LEU A 792 -21.20 9.22 -20.38
C LEU A 792 -19.86 9.90 -20.68
N LEU A 793 -18.98 9.23 -21.43
CA LEU A 793 -17.64 9.70 -21.76
C LEU A 793 -17.51 10.16 -23.22
N TYR A 794 -18.26 9.54 -24.14
CA TYR A 794 -18.22 9.84 -25.57
C TYR A 794 -19.26 10.91 -26.00
N ALA A 795 -18.83 11.86 -26.83
CA ALA A 795 -19.70 12.71 -27.63
C ALA A 795 -19.10 12.92 -29.02
N GLU A 796 -19.93 13.18 -30.03
CA GLU A 796 -19.45 13.40 -31.40
C GLU A 796 -18.55 14.64 -31.53
N ASP A 797 -18.78 15.65 -30.72
CA ASP A 797 -17.96 16.87 -30.59
C ASP A 797 -16.80 16.77 -29.60
N ARG A 798 -16.73 15.71 -28.80
CA ARG A 798 -15.67 15.40 -27.85
C ARG A 798 -15.38 13.89 -27.81
N PRO A 799 -14.84 13.32 -28.88
CA PRO A 799 -14.58 11.87 -28.95
C PRO A 799 -13.33 11.46 -28.17
N GLU A 800 -12.55 12.41 -27.70
CA GLU A 800 -11.26 12.18 -27.03
C GLU A 800 -11.39 11.53 -25.65
N GLY A 801 -12.51 11.76 -24.93
CA GLY A 801 -12.71 11.24 -23.58
C GLY A 801 -11.61 11.68 -22.60
N PHE A 802 -10.96 10.73 -21.92
CA PHE A 802 -9.84 11.00 -20.99
C PHE A 802 -8.55 11.50 -21.67
N LEU A 803 -8.48 11.51 -22.99
CA LEU A 803 -7.38 12.10 -23.74
C LEU A 803 -7.60 13.60 -24.04
N GLY A 804 -8.85 14.08 -23.89
CA GLY A 804 -9.24 15.46 -24.17
C GLY A 804 -8.73 16.41 -23.10
N ARG A 805 -7.52 16.94 -23.28
CA ARG A 805 -6.90 17.93 -22.41
C ARG A 805 -7.09 19.34 -22.96
N GLU A 806 -7.42 20.28 -22.10
CA GLU A 806 -7.56 21.70 -22.41
C GLU A 806 -6.35 22.48 -21.89
N GLU A 807 -5.77 23.35 -22.74
CA GLU A 807 -4.66 24.21 -22.35
C GLU A 807 -5.21 25.42 -21.58
N TYR A 808 -4.72 25.67 -20.37
CA TYR A 808 -5.10 26.83 -19.57
C TYR A 808 -3.99 27.85 -19.34
N ALA A 809 -2.71 27.47 -19.50
CA ALA A 809 -1.55 28.32 -19.34
C ALA A 809 -0.31 27.74 -20.04
N ARG A 810 0.77 28.52 -20.10
CA ARG A 810 2.09 28.03 -20.56
C ARG A 810 3.16 28.36 -19.54
N ARG A 811 4.13 27.48 -19.43
CA ARG A 811 5.38 27.75 -18.67
C ARG A 811 6.25 28.76 -19.42
N PRO A 812 7.24 29.39 -18.74
CA PRO A 812 8.17 30.32 -19.39
C PRO A 812 8.96 29.70 -20.57
N ASP A 813 9.17 28.39 -20.55
CA ASP A 813 9.83 27.62 -21.62
C ASP A 813 8.90 27.30 -22.81
N GLY A 814 7.64 27.76 -22.76
CA GLY A 814 6.63 27.52 -23.80
C GLY A 814 5.86 26.21 -23.65
N THR A 815 6.18 25.36 -22.69
CA THR A 815 5.48 24.09 -22.44
C THR A 815 4.01 24.37 -22.03
N PRO A 816 2.99 23.78 -22.71
CA PRO A 816 1.61 23.98 -22.34
C PRO A 816 1.29 23.33 -20.99
N LEU A 817 0.51 24.02 -20.19
CA LEU A 817 -0.12 23.48 -18.99
C LEU A 817 -1.56 23.11 -19.34
N THR A 818 -1.85 21.83 -19.25
CA THR A 818 -3.16 21.28 -19.63
C THR A 818 -3.83 20.59 -18.46
N ASP A 819 -5.15 20.54 -18.46
CA ASP A 819 -5.95 19.75 -17.53
C ASP A 819 -7.09 19.03 -18.25
N ILE A 820 -7.81 18.19 -17.48
CA ILE A 820 -9.11 17.65 -17.85
C ILE A 820 -10.11 18.32 -16.90
N PRO A 821 -10.78 19.42 -17.30
CA PRO A 821 -11.50 20.30 -16.36
C PRO A 821 -12.68 19.62 -15.64
N TRP A 822 -13.17 18.51 -16.15
CA TRP A 822 -14.30 17.76 -15.62
C TRP A 822 -13.88 16.48 -14.87
N ILE A 823 -12.59 16.25 -14.66
CA ILE A 823 -12.09 15.01 -14.05
C ILE A 823 -12.51 14.89 -12.58
N SER A 824 -12.87 13.68 -12.19
CA SER A 824 -13.14 13.28 -10.82
C SER A 824 -12.67 11.84 -10.64
N THR A 825 -11.94 11.57 -9.57
CA THR A 825 -11.40 10.22 -9.28
C THR A 825 -12.51 9.20 -9.15
N ASN A 826 -13.58 9.55 -8.45
CA ASN A 826 -14.75 8.69 -8.27
C ASN A 826 -15.40 8.29 -9.59
N PHE A 827 -15.66 9.25 -10.45
CA PHE A 827 -16.31 8.94 -11.74
C PHE A 827 -15.39 8.20 -12.70
N THR A 828 -14.09 8.54 -12.69
CA THR A 828 -13.09 7.83 -13.51
C THR A 828 -12.97 6.38 -13.07
N ALA A 829 -12.81 6.13 -11.75
CA ALA A 829 -12.73 4.78 -11.20
C ALA A 829 -13.98 3.95 -11.53
N GLN A 830 -15.18 4.52 -11.35
CA GLN A 830 -16.43 3.83 -11.64
C GLN A 830 -16.60 3.55 -13.13
N TRP A 831 -16.31 4.53 -13.99
CA TRP A 831 -16.43 4.29 -15.44
C TRP A 831 -15.49 3.18 -15.91
N CYS A 832 -14.23 3.23 -15.50
CA CYS A 832 -13.22 2.24 -15.87
C CYS A 832 -13.58 0.85 -15.34
N LEU A 833 -13.92 0.74 -14.06
CA LEU A 833 -14.29 -0.53 -13.43
C LEU A 833 -15.52 -1.15 -14.11
N LYS A 834 -16.57 -0.35 -14.33
CA LYS A 834 -17.81 -0.85 -14.93
C LYS A 834 -17.65 -1.20 -16.41
N ALA A 835 -16.79 -0.48 -17.16
CA ALA A 835 -16.45 -0.83 -18.53
C ALA A 835 -15.69 -2.18 -18.62
N ILE A 836 -14.74 -2.43 -17.72
CA ILE A 836 -13.98 -3.68 -17.65
C ILE A 836 -14.92 -4.87 -17.38
N VAL A 837 -15.81 -4.74 -16.41
CA VAL A 837 -16.70 -5.84 -16.01
C VAL A 837 -17.85 -6.03 -17.00
N ALA A 838 -18.45 -4.96 -17.53
CA ALA A 838 -19.48 -5.07 -18.56
C ALA A 838 -18.94 -5.74 -19.84
N ALA A 839 -17.67 -5.49 -20.20
CA ALA A 839 -17.04 -6.14 -21.35
C ALA A 839 -16.83 -7.65 -21.17
N GLU A 840 -16.83 -8.16 -19.94
CA GLU A 840 -16.86 -9.59 -19.62
C GLU A 840 -18.28 -10.15 -19.67
N LEU A 841 -19.25 -9.41 -19.11
CA LEU A 841 -20.59 -9.91 -18.88
C LEU A 841 -21.49 -9.85 -20.13
N ILE A 842 -21.39 -8.78 -20.93
CA ILE A 842 -22.23 -8.50 -22.11
C ILE A 842 -21.38 -7.99 -23.30
N PRO A 843 -20.36 -8.75 -23.74
CA PRO A 843 -19.41 -8.29 -24.77
C PRO A 843 -20.03 -8.12 -26.15
N GLU A 844 -21.07 -8.88 -26.51
CA GLU A 844 -21.57 -8.96 -27.87
C GLU A 844 -22.47 -7.76 -28.25
N GLU A 845 -23.10 -7.10 -27.30
CA GLU A 845 -23.97 -5.97 -27.46
C GLU A 845 -23.26 -4.61 -27.42
N MET A 846 -21.95 -4.59 -27.27
CA MET A 846 -21.17 -3.36 -27.41
C MET A 846 -21.21 -2.88 -28.87
N PRO A 847 -21.54 -1.59 -29.17
CA PRO A 847 -21.56 -1.05 -30.54
C PRO A 847 -20.22 -1.30 -31.26
N GLY A 848 -20.27 -1.71 -32.52
CA GLY A 848 -19.07 -1.98 -33.30
C GLY A 848 -18.38 -0.72 -33.83
N SER A 849 -19.15 0.36 -34.06
CA SER A 849 -18.67 1.60 -34.66
C SER A 849 -19.19 2.84 -33.92
N PHE A 850 -18.49 3.96 -34.09
CA PHE A 850 -18.96 5.27 -33.59
C PHE A 850 -20.23 5.73 -34.28
N ALA A 851 -20.45 5.34 -35.54
CA ALA A 851 -21.68 5.66 -36.25
C ALA A 851 -22.90 5.04 -35.55
N GLU A 852 -22.79 3.78 -35.12
CA GLU A 852 -23.84 3.10 -34.36
C GLU A 852 -24.07 3.75 -33.00
N LEU A 853 -22.99 4.02 -32.25
CA LEU A 853 -23.07 4.64 -30.95
C LEU A 853 -23.67 6.04 -30.99
N ALA A 854 -23.22 6.86 -31.95
CA ALA A 854 -23.74 8.21 -32.17
C ALA A 854 -25.22 8.20 -32.58
N ALA A 855 -25.63 7.27 -33.43
CA ALA A 855 -27.04 7.12 -33.81
C ALA A 855 -27.90 6.78 -32.57
N ALA A 856 -27.50 5.82 -31.79
CA ALA A 856 -28.19 5.44 -30.53
C ALA A 856 -28.26 6.59 -29.51
N LEU A 857 -27.20 7.41 -29.41
CA LEU A 857 -27.17 8.57 -28.51
C LEU A 857 -28.06 9.73 -29.03
N ARG A 858 -28.16 9.94 -30.38
CA ARG A 858 -29.07 10.93 -30.96
C ARG A 858 -30.54 10.53 -30.79
N GLU A 859 -30.86 9.24 -30.95
CA GLU A 859 -32.22 8.72 -30.75
C GLU A 859 -32.68 8.87 -29.29
N LYS A 860 -31.77 8.57 -28.35
CA LYS A 860 -32.06 8.63 -26.91
C LYS A 860 -30.92 9.34 -26.15
N PRO A 861 -30.94 10.68 -26.12
CA PRO A 861 -29.89 11.46 -25.45
C PRO A 861 -29.79 11.13 -23.95
N LEU A 862 -28.56 11.23 -23.41
CA LEU A 862 -28.35 11.09 -21.96
C LEU A 862 -28.64 12.43 -21.24
N PRO A 863 -29.32 12.38 -20.08
CA PRO A 863 -29.57 13.58 -19.28
C PRO A 863 -28.34 14.15 -18.61
N TRP A 864 -27.28 13.38 -18.52
CA TRP A 864 -26.03 13.71 -17.82
C TRP A 864 -24.82 13.05 -18.50
N LYS A 865 -23.69 13.74 -18.49
CA LYS A 865 -22.39 13.28 -19.02
C LYS A 865 -21.27 13.68 -18.07
N LEU A 866 -20.13 12.96 -18.08
CA LEU A 866 -19.00 13.25 -17.20
C LEU A 866 -18.44 14.66 -17.36
N TYR A 867 -18.36 15.15 -18.60
CA TYR A 867 -17.83 16.48 -18.94
C TYR A 867 -18.87 17.62 -18.83
N GLY A 868 -20.00 17.39 -18.26
CA GLY A 868 -21.03 18.38 -17.96
C GLY A 868 -21.48 18.40 -16.51
N ALA A 869 -20.74 17.71 -15.63
CA ALA A 869 -21.06 17.59 -14.22
C ALA A 869 -20.55 18.78 -13.39
#